data_f0628673a8b01f15fff47bc7e90c6165
#
_entry.id   f0628673a8b01f15fff47bc7e90c6165
#
_cell.length_a   1.000
_cell.length_b   1.000
_cell.length_c   1.000
_cell.angle_alpha   90.00
_cell.angle_beta   90.00
_cell.angle_gamma   90.00
#
_symmetry.space_group_name_H-M   'P 1'
#
loop_
_entity.id
_entity.type
_entity.pdbx_description
1 polymer ?
#
loop_
_entity_poly.entity_id
_entity_poly.type
_entity_poly.pdbx_seq_one_letter_code
_entity_poly.pdbx_strand_id
1 'polypeptide(L)'
;MKFATRPPRTCGEAARQAIQCPAMARRGSYLLISSLAGAMVSAVAHAAPAPATATSTLMGGARDAVEAPGEGWTIVDLGDAWAPYPLDGAARAGGDVLPRYRQTFIDLASGRFGGDAMAAEDRALELFGVAPSLHLVLAAMDDEARHRCHDAIAPGPLLAVKTPMRREPRERAQERRRALERTRGRVDAALRRHGVGSVAELRDLNPSYARLVTTLERAEAVDAAIRALQAHLVCDGLMVAGAPRGAFDVTTMRALAAFQRRNWIVGAGELDGDTVDALGLGSRELDLRLALRVLRVRVADAAGLIEDGSARGEWGTVLGRQLDPAELRFQGPYPALKNGAADRISPATEAAARALGWSDFASTRAGLRALLSGTTRQVAVRLPSPPAYDRTPLELRAVIDRGDVVDADPRTRRGQRLARAATHRPVLVVFAGEGADEVALVRWPTTVGGWKDEKLSSRRVVRRYKGSDLGARAWRDLVVAPAWYPPSSTPDDELLGVRDGKWVLKEDLLGPGYRSAYGLVMLIHHERVDHGDHSHMLDHGIRTHGSVSYRSILTGSSHGCHRLYNHHALRLATFLLKHRRYAVRGPVDEVFARTVRRPGQRWRIYRRDRGFYFELLPPVAVDVGAGMTSRACES
;
A
#
# COMPACT_ATOMS: atom_id res chain seq x y z
N MET A 1 16.78 56.30 0.32
CA MET A 1 16.71 55.37 1.46
C MET A 1 17.54 54.14 1.12
N LYS A 2 18.68 54.01 1.78
CA LYS A 2 19.68 52.94 1.52
C LYS A 2 19.27 51.70 2.28
N PHE A 3 19.03 50.58 1.58
CA PHE A 3 18.89 49.25 2.20
C PHE A 3 20.26 48.62 2.34
N ALA A 4 20.68 48.40 3.58
CA ALA A 4 21.91 47.73 3.93
C ALA A 4 21.75 46.21 3.72
N THR A 5 22.62 45.62 2.92
CA THR A 5 22.79 44.18 2.74
C THR A 5 23.52 43.59 3.95
N ARG A 6 22.90 42.62 4.64
CA ARG A 6 23.57 41.82 5.65
C ARG A 6 24.39 40.70 4.94
N PRO A 7 25.61 40.43 5.40
CA PRO A 7 26.40 39.32 4.88
C PRO A 7 25.88 37.95 5.39
N PRO A 8 26.18 36.86 4.69
CA PRO A 8 25.74 35.52 5.08
C PRO A 8 26.48 35.05 6.36
N ARG A 9 25.74 34.47 7.28
CA ARG A 9 26.28 33.87 8.50
C ARG A 9 27.10 32.62 8.15
N THR A 10 28.33 32.58 8.62
CA THR A 10 29.25 31.45 8.51
C THR A 10 28.84 30.29 9.40
N CYS A 11 29.08 29.09 8.91
CA CYS A 11 28.78 27.78 9.48
C CYS A 11 29.66 27.49 10.72
N GLY A 12 29.41 28.13 11.87
CA GLY A 12 30.29 27.99 13.03
C GLY A 12 29.64 27.83 14.40
N GLU A 13 28.37 28.09 14.58
CA GLU A 13 27.79 28.21 15.95
C GLU A 13 26.68 27.23 16.35
N ALA A 14 26.33 26.23 15.53
CA ALA A 14 25.32 25.23 15.88
C ALA A 14 25.87 23.87 16.31
N ALA A 15 27.17 23.73 16.57
CA ALA A 15 27.84 22.44 16.84
C ALA A 15 28.26 22.24 18.31
N ARG A 16 27.56 22.84 19.28
CA ARG A 16 27.90 22.61 20.70
C ARG A 16 26.69 22.26 21.56
N GLN A 17 26.01 21.19 21.23
CA GLN A 17 25.21 20.38 22.17
C GLN A 17 24.91 19.02 21.52
N ALA A 18 25.94 18.21 21.35
CA ALA A 18 25.79 16.78 21.08
C ALA A 18 26.31 15.99 22.28
N ILE A 19 25.45 15.21 22.85
CA ILE A 19 25.66 14.31 23.97
C ILE A 19 26.75 13.28 23.56
N GLN A 20 27.77 13.14 24.41
CA GLN A 20 28.88 12.21 24.29
C GLN A 20 28.39 10.75 24.38
N CYS A 21 28.67 9.96 23.36
CA CYS A 21 28.76 8.50 23.45
C CYS A 21 30.22 8.08 23.47
N PRO A 22 30.66 7.18 24.36
CA PRO A 22 32.04 6.77 24.45
C PRO A 22 32.44 5.80 23.34
N ALA A 23 33.59 6.07 22.75
CA ALA A 23 34.27 5.23 21.78
C ALA A 23 34.82 3.96 22.43
N MET A 24 34.54 2.78 21.86
CA MET A 24 35.34 1.57 22.11
C MET A 24 36.33 1.30 20.98
N ALA A 25 37.57 1.31 21.37
CA ALA A 25 38.74 1.05 20.53
C ALA A 25 38.87 -0.45 20.20
N ARG A 26 39.36 -0.74 19.00
CA ARG A 26 39.79 -2.06 18.53
C ARG A 26 41.18 -2.42 19.07
N ARG A 27 41.36 -3.73 19.36
CA ARG A 27 42.54 -4.64 19.20
C ARG A 27 42.24 -5.88 20.01
N GLY A 28 42.24 -7.13 19.61
CA GLY A 28 43.15 -7.82 18.75
C GLY A 28 43.57 -9.11 19.45
N SER A 29 43.49 -10.26 18.77
CA SER A 29 44.25 -11.53 18.99
C SER A 29 43.73 -12.61 19.92
N TYR A 30 43.34 -13.70 19.31
CA TYR A 30 43.48 -15.15 19.60
C TYR A 30 43.91 -15.63 21.00
N LEU A 31 43.15 -16.56 21.56
CA LEU A 31 43.63 -17.87 22.01
C LEU A 31 42.46 -18.79 22.42
N LEU A 32 42.49 -20.02 21.90
CA LEU A 32 41.69 -21.17 22.29
C LEU A 32 42.02 -21.61 23.72
N ILE A 33 41.06 -21.88 24.57
CA ILE A 33 41.10 -22.94 25.59
C ILE A 33 39.69 -23.44 25.88
N SER A 34 39.52 -24.73 25.69
CA SER A 34 38.36 -25.52 26.09
C SER A 34 38.32 -25.73 27.60
N SER A 35 37.17 -25.54 28.21
CA SER A 35 36.81 -26.28 29.44
C SER A 35 35.29 -26.33 29.62
N LEU A 36 34.80 -27.56 29.74
CA LEU A 36 33.45 -27.90 30.16
C LEU A 36 33.16 -27.37 31.56
N ALA A 37 32.06 -26.65 31.73
CA ALA A 37 31.36 -26.58 33.00
C ALA A 37 29.87 -26.44 32.71
N GLY A 38 29.11 -27.45 33.11
CA GLY A 38 27.65 -27.46 32.99
C GLY A 38 27.01 -26.41 33.89
N ALA A 39 26.19 -25.56 33.30
CA ALA A 39 25.25 -24.74 34.02
C ALA A 39 23.84 -25.11 33.53
N MET A 40 23.03 -25.65 34.44
CA MET A 40 21.61 -25.83 34.24
C MET A 40 20.98 -24.45 34.03
N VAL A 41 20.58 -24.16 32.82
CA VAL A 41 19.69 -23.04 32.53
C VAL A 41 18.27 -23.58 32.65
N SER A 42 17.57 -23.17 33.69
CA SER A 42 16.12 -23.36 33.80
C SER A 42 15.47 -22.60 32.63
N ALA A 43 15.07 -23.36 31.63
CA ALA A 43 14.21 -22.85 30.55
C ALA A 43 12.84 -22.53 31.17
N VAL A 44 12.57 -21.25 31.39
CA VAL A 44 11.20 -20.77 31.55
C VAL A 44 10.57 -20.91 30.17
N ALA A 45 9.85 -22.02 29.98
CA ALA A 45 9.01 -22.23 28.83
C ALA A 45 7.92 -21.14 28.84
N HIS A 46 8.06 -20.12 28.02
CA HIS A 46 6.94 -19.28 27.64
C HIS A 46 5.96 -20.18 26.91
N ALA A 47 4.88 -20.57 27.60
CA ALA A 47 3.78 -21.28 26.98
C ALA A 47 3.27 -20.40 25.81
N ALA A 48 3.35 -20.95 24.60
CA ALA A 48 2.66 -20.38 23.45
C ALA A 48 1.16 -20.26 23.83
N PRO A 49 0.50 -19.13 23.51
CA PRO A 49 -0.92 -19.01 23.76
C PRO A 49 -1.64 -20.17 23.09
N ALA A 50 -2.49 -20.86 23.85
CA ALA A 50 -3.29 -21.97 23.34
C ALA A 50 -4.05 -21.50 22.09
N PRO A 51 -4.17 -22.33 21.03
CA PRO A 51 -4.92 -21.99 19.84
C PRO A 51 -6.36 -21.64 20.27
N ALA A 52 -6.81 -20.45 19.88
CA ALA A 52 -8.18 -20.01 20.16
C ALA A 52 -9.13 -21.02 19.52
N THR A 53 -9.86 -21.76 20.35
CA THR A 53 -10.91 -22.67 19.90
C THR A 53 -12.02 -21.82 19.29
N ALA A 54 -12.05 -21.72 17.98
CA ALA A 54 -13.10 -21.06 17.24
C ALA A 54 -14.38 -21.90 17.34
N THR A 55 -15.35 -21.44 18.11
CA THR A 55 -16.69 -22.00 18.08
C THR A 55 -17.49 -21.16 17.08
N SER A 56 -17.88 -21.73 15.95
CA SER A 56 -18.71 -21.06 14.96
C SER A 56 -20.17 -21.37 15.21
N THR A 57 -20.97 -20.33 15.23
CA THR A 57 -22.43 -20.47 15.12
C THR A 57 -22.87 -19.66 13.90
N LEU A 58 -23.26 -20.36 12.84
CA LEU A 58 -24.00 -19.76 11.73
C LEU A 58 -25.40 -19.44 12.23
N MET A 59 -25.73 -18.18 12.35
CA MET A 59 -27.04 -17.74 12.81
C MET A 59 -27.96 -17.44 11.62
N GLY A 60 -29.03 -18.21 11.49
CA GLY A 60 -30.11 -17.96 10.52
C GLY A 60 -31.24 -17.18 11.16
N GLY A 61 -31.64 -16.06 10.55
CA GLY A 61 -32.79 -15.26 10.98
C GLY A 61 -32.86 -13.91 10.27
N ALA A 62 -34.07 -13.54 9.89
CA ALA A 62 -34.39 -12.30 9.22
C ALA A 62 -34.16 -11.09 10.11
N ARG A 63 -33.49 -10.07 9.57
CA ARG A 63 -33.47 -8.63 9.93
C ARG A 63 -33.27 -8.16 11.37
N ASP A 64 -33.19 -9.01 12.37
CA ASP A 64 -32.91 -8.60 13.73
C ASP A 64 -31.39 -8.55 13.93
N ALA A 65 -30.91 -7.48 14.55
CA ALA A 65 -29.50 -7.33 14.89
C ALA A 65 -29.09 -8.53 15.75
N VAL A 66 -28.26 -9.40 15.22
CA VAL A 66 -27.73 -10.56 15.97
C VAL A 66 -26.86 -9.99 17.07
N GLU A 67 -27.28 -10.15 18.33
CA GLU A 67 -26.43 -9.83 19.47
C GLU A 67 -25.23 -10.77 19.50
N ALA A 68 -24.04 -10.23 19.83
CA ALA A 68 -22.86 -11.05 20.02
C ALA A 68 -23.11 -12.09 21.11
N PRO A 69 -22.64 -13.36 20.97
CA PRO A 69 -22.90 -14.42 21.93
C PRO A 69 -22.37 -14.18 23.36
N GLY A 70 -21.68 -13.04 23.59
CA GLY A 70 -21.13 -12.64 24.88
C GLY A 70 -19.83 -11.83 24.73
N GLU A 71 -19.20 -11.52 25.83
CA GLU A 71 -17.94 -10.77 25.87
C GLU A 71 -16.83 -11.49 25.06
N GLY A 72 -16.06 -10.72 24.30
CA GLY A 72 -14.98 -11.21 23.44
C GLY A 72 -15.43 -11.76 22.09
N TRP A 73 -16.72 -11.63 21.72
CA TRP A 73 -17.23 -11.96 20.39
C TRP A 73 -17.47 -10.71 19.56
N THR A 74 -17.26 -10.82 18.24
CA THR A 74 -17.63 -9.79 17.27
C THR A 74 -18.45 -10.39 16.15
N ILE A 75 -19.40 -9.63 15.63
CA ILE A 75 -20.19 -10.00 14.45
C ILE A 75 -19.55 -9.38 13.22
N VAL A 76 -19.18 -10.22 12.27
CA VAL A 76 -18.62 -9.81 10.98
C VAL A 76 -19.72 -9.89 9.93
N ASP A 77 -20.06 -8.74 9.34
CA ASP A 77 -20.99 -8.67 8.23
C ASP A 77 -20.33 -9.10 6.92
N LEU A 78 -20.90 -10.13 6.28
CA LEU A 78 -20.46 -10.68 5.00
C LEU A 78 -21.44 -10.31 3.86
N GLY A 79 -22.43 -9.46 4.12
CA GLY A 79 -23.41 -9.02 3.15
C GLY A 79 -22.86 -8.08 2.08
N ASP A 80 -23.61 -7.94 0.97
CA ASP A 80 -23.24 -7.09 -0.16
C ASP A 80 -23.38 -5.60 0.13
N ALA A 81 -24.19 -5.27 1.14
CA ALA A 81 -24.38 -3.91 1.59
C ALA A 81 -23.35 -3.46 2.65
N TRP A 82 -22.32 -4.27 2.88
CA TRP A 82 -21.26 -3.91 3.81
C TRP A 82 -20.46 -2.69 3.31
N ALA A 83 -20.16 -1.80 4.23
CA ALA A 83 -19.21 -0.70 4.04
C ALA A 83 -18.34 -0.57 5.31
N PRO A 84 -17.13 -0.02 5.22
CA PRO A 84 -16.27 0.21 6.38
C PRO A 84 -16.95 1.11 7.42
N TYR A 85 -16.64 0.88 8.69
CA TYR A 85 -17.24 1.59 9.83
C TYR A 85 -17.28 3.12 9.68
N PRO A 86 -16.25 3.83 9.15
CA PRO A 86 -16.32 5.28 8.95
C PRO A 86 -17.42 5.71 7.98
N LEU A 87 -17.79 4.87 7.02
CA LEU A 87 -18.82 5.13 6.02
C LEU A 87 -20.22 4.61 6.42
N ASP A 88 -20.29 3.65 7.34
CA ASP A 88 -21.54 3.00 7.76
C ASP A 88 -21.84 3.18 9.25
N GLY A 89 -21.00 2.66 10.13
CA GLY A 89 -21.26 2.59 11.57
C GLY A 89 -21.27 3.97 12.23
N ALA A 90 -20.32 4.84 11.85
CA ALA A 90 -20.28 6.21 12.35
C ALA A 90 -21.45 7.05 11.81
N ALA A 91 -21.95 6.75 10.62
CA ALA A 91 -23.12 7.41 10.04
C ALA A 91 -24.40 7.15 10.82
N ARG A 92 -24.57 5.94 11.36
CA ARG A 92 -25.73 5.58 12.18
C ARG A 92 -25.82 6.41 13.46
N ALA A 93 -24.67 6.84 13.99
CA ALA A 93 -24.61 7.71 15.16
C ALA A 93 -24.94 9.18 14.83
N GLY A 94 -24.85 9.59 13.55
CA GLY A 94 -25.01 10.99 13.10
C GLY A 94 -26.20 11.28 12.20
N GLY A 95 -27.11 10.32 11.95
CA GLY A 95 -28.25 10.48 11.06
C GLY A 95 -27.92 10.26 9.57
N ASP A 96 -28.87 10.50 8.67
CA ASP A 96 -28.91 10.08 7.26
C ASP A 96 -27.86 10.69 6.30
N VAL A 97 -26.79 11.30 6.74
CA VAL A 97 -25.97 12.19 5.90
C VAL A 97 -24.90 11.49 5.07
N LEU A 98 -24.49 10.25 5.40
CA LEU A 98 -23.51 9.50 4.62
C LEU A 98 -24.06 8.52 3.57
N PRO A 99 -25.38 8.39 3.31
CA PRO A 99 -25.92 7.36 2.41
C PRO A 99 -25.28 7.40 1.02
N ARG A 100 -24.98 8.61 0.51
CA ARG A 100 -24.39 8.81 -0.82
C ARG A 100 -22.97 8.20 -0.93
N TYR A 101 -22.12 8.46 0.04
CA TYR A 101 -20.74 7.94 0.03
C TYR A 101 -20.69 6.45 0.33
N ARG A 102 -21.56 6.00 1.25
CA ARG A 102 -21.75 4.58 1.52
C ARG A 102 -22.21 3.84 0.27
N GLN A 103 -23.23 4.36 -0.44
CA GLN A 103 -23.75 3.76 -1.65
C GLN A 103 -22.69 3.73 -2.77
N THR A 104 -21.92 4.81 -2.95
CA THR A 104 -20.79 4.84 -3.90
C THR A 104 -19.76 3.76 -3.60
N PHE A 105 -19.43 3.54 -2.31
CA PHE A 105 -18.52 2.47 -1.91
C PHE A 105 -19.07 1.09 -2.27
N ILE A 106 -20.34 0.84 -1.95
CA ILE A 106 -21.03 -0.42 -2.24
C ILE A 106 -21.11 -0.68 -3.74
N ASP A 107 -21.42 0.34 -4.53
CA ASP A 107 -21.49 0.22 -6.00
C ASP A 107 -20.13 -0.09 -6.61
N LEU A 108 -19.06 0.55 -6.12
CA LEU A 108 -17.69 0.22 -6.51
C LEU A 108 -17.34 -1.23 -6.12
N ALA A 109 -17.62 -1.62 -4.87
CA ALA A 109 -17.33 -2.95 -4.35
C ALA A 109 -18.06 -4.06 -5.13
N SER A 110 -19.25 -3.74 -5.64
CA SER A 110 -20.09 -4.64 -6.44
C SER A 110 -19.79 -4.59 -7.95
N GLY A 111 -18.82 -3.79 -8.39
CA GLY A 111 -18.51 -3.62 -9.81
C GLY A 111 -19.58 -2.88 -10.62
N ARG A 112 -20.55 -2.24 -9.96
CA ARG A 112 -21.69 -1.52 -10.60
C ARG A 112 -21.39 -0.05 -10.89
N PHE A 113 -20.16 0.32 -11.03
CA PHE A 113 -19.79 1.72 -11.24
C PHE A 113 -19.90 2.11 -12.71
N GLY A 114 -20.83 3.05 -12.98
CA GLY A 114 -20.92 3.91 -14.15
C GLY A 114 -20.65 3.33 -15.52
N GLY A 115 -21.57 2.70 -16.17
CA GLY A 115 -21.75 2.53 -17.63
C GLY A 115 -20.55 2.14 -18.53
N ASP A 116 -19.36 2.51 -18.17
CA ASP A 116 -18.12 2.18 -18.88
C ASP A 116 -17.41 1.03 -18.18
N ALA A 117 -16.87 0.10 -18.96
CA ALA A 117 -16.01 -0.95 -18.43
C ALA A 117 -14.90 -0.32 -17.58
N MET A 118 -14.84 -0.69 -16.29
CA MET A 118 -13.79 -0.21 -15.38
C MET A 118 -12.44 -0.40 -16.05
N ALA A 119 -11.63 0.65 -16.10
CA ALA A 119 -10.27 0.54 -16.58
C ALA A 119 -9.54 -0.57 -15.79
N ALA A 120 -8.63 -1.31 -16.45
CA ALA A 120 -7.89 -2.39 -15.80
C ALA A 120 -7.18 -1.93 -14.50
N GLU A 121 -6.87 -0.63 -14.41
CA GLU A 121 -6.31 0.03 -13.25
C GLU A 121 -7.28 0.11 -12.06
N ASP A 122 -8.58 0.12 -12.31
CA ASP A 122 -9.63 0.23 -11.30
C ASP A 122 -10.08 -1.13 -10.75
N ARG A 123 -9.71 -2.23 -11.41
CA ARG A 123 -10.08 -3.58 -10.97
C ARG A 123 -9.40 -4.00 -9.66
N ALA A 124 -8.36 -3.29 -9.23
CA ALA A 124 -7.64 -3.54 -7.98
C ALA A 124 -8.09 -2.61 -6.85
N LEU A 125 -9.39 -2.47 -6.67
CA LEU A 125 -10.00 -1.55 -5.69
C LEU A 125 -9.59 -1.83 -4.25
N GLU A 126 -9.24 -3.07 -3.90
CA GLU A 126 -8.82 -3.39 -2.52
C GLU A 126 -7.55 -2.65 -2.08
N LEU A 127 -6.56 -2.43 -2.96
CA LEU A 127 -5.42 -1.56 -2.67
C LEU A 127 -5.84 -0.09 -2.47
N PHE A 128 -6.96 0.29 -3.05
CA PHE A 128 -7.54 1.61 -2.90
C PHE A 128 -8.50 1.70 -1.71
N GLY A 129 -8.55 0.66 -0.86
CA GLY A 129 -9.39 0.61 0.33
C GLY A 129 -10.84 0.22 0.06
N VAL A 130 -11.17 -0.21 -1.16
CA VAL A 130 -12.50 -0.70 -1.53
C VAL A 130 -12.43 -2.20 -1.73
N ALA A 131 -12.77 -2.97 -0.69
CA ALA A 131 -12.81 -4.43 -0.78
C ALA A 131 -13.91 -4.87 -1.77
N PRO A 132 -13.62 -5.78 -2.71
CA PRO A 132 -14.63 -6.29 -3.63
C PRO A 132 -15.74 -7.01 -2.87
N SER A 133 -16.96 -7.02 -3.43
CA SER A 133 -18.06 -7.81 -2.88
C SER A 133 -17.74 -9.31 -2.96
N LEU A 134 -18.30 -10.10 -2.04
CA LEU A 134 -18.09 -11.54 -2.07
C LEU A 134 -18.72 -12.21 -3.32
N HIS A 135 -19.70 -11.58 -3.96
CA HIS A 135 -20.17 -12.02 -5.28
C HIS A 135 -19.10 -11.91 -6.36
N LEU A 136 -18.32 -10.82 -6.38
CA LEU A 136 -17.20 -10.69 -7.33
C LEU A 136 -16.08 -11.69 -7.02
N VAL A 137 -15.83 -11.98 -5.74
CA VAL A 137 -14.88 -13.01 -5.33
C VAL A 137 -15.34 -14.38 -5.82
N LEU A 138 -16.61 -14.74 -5.57
CA LEU A 138 -17.17 -16.02 -6.04
C LEU A 138 -17.13 -16.11 -7.58
N ALA A 139 -17.49 -15.04 -8.29
CA ALA A 139 -17.43 -15.02 -9.76
C ALA A 139 -16.00 -15.28 -10.28
N ALA A 140 -14.98 -14.74 -9.60
CA ALA A 140 -13.58 -15.05 -9.93
C ALA A 140 -13.23 -16.52 -9.66
N MET A 141 -13.71 -17.08 -8.55
CA MET A 141 -13.51 -18.49 -8.21
C MET A 141 -14.28 -19.46 -9.12
N ASP A 142 -15.37 -19.01 -9.71
CA ASP A 142 -16.20 -19.78 -10.64
C ASP A 142 -15.73 -19.70 -12.11
N ASP A 143 -14.75 -18.85 -12.41
CA ASP A 143 -14.22 -18.69 -13.78
C ASP A 143 -13.28 -19.86 -14.16
N GLU A 144 -13.88 -21.02 -14.39
CA GLU A 144 -13.15 -22.24 -14.80
C GLU A 144 -12.44 -22.07 -16.14
N ALA A 145 -12.89 -21.17 -17.02
CA ALA A 145 -12.20 -20.91 -18.29
C ALA A 145 -10.86 -20.22 -18.02
N ARG A 146 -10.84 -19.24 -17.13
CA ARG A 146 -9.61 -18.56 -16.67
C ARG A 146 -8.67 -19.55 -15.98
N HIS A 147 -9.18 -20.39 -15.08
CA HIS A 147 -8.37 -21.39 -14.38
C HIS A 147 -7.70 -22.36 -15.35
N ARG A 148 -8.48 -22.96 -16.27
CA ARG A 148 -7.90 -23.84 -17.32
C ARG A 148 -6.88 -23.13 -18.21
N CYS A 149 -7.13 -21.85 -18.51
CA CYS A 149 -6.18 -21.05 -19.29
C CYS A 149 -4.83 -20.92 -18.54
N HIS A 150 -4.86 -20.65 -17.24
CA HIS A 150 -3.65 -20.59 -16.41
C HIS A 150 -2.96 -21.95 -16.27
N ASP A 151 -3.72 -23.02 -16.03
CA ASP A 151 -3.21 -24.39 -15.88
C ASP A 151 -2.47 -24.87 -17.12
N ALA A 152 -2.80 -24.34 -18.29
CA ALA A 152 -2.13 -24.67 -19.56
C ALA A 152 -0.77 -23.97 -19.76
N ILE A 153 -0.39 -23.04 -18.87
CA ILE A 153 0.87 -22.29 -18.99
C ILE A 153 1.94 -22.99 -18.14
N ALA A 154 3.02 -23.44 -18.79
CA ALA A 154 4.14 -24.03 -18.09
C ALA A 154 4.86 -22.98 -17.21
N PRO A 155 5.07 -23.22 -15.90
CA PRO A 155 5.69 -22.23 -15.00
C PRO A 155 7.20 -22.09 -15.21
N GLY A 156 7.88 -23.09 -15.79
CA GLY A 156 9.32 -23.15 -15.93
C GLY A 156 9.97 -21.89 -16.50
N PRO A 157 9.46 -21.31 -17.60
CA PRO A 157 10.04 -20.09 -18.17
C PRO A 157 10.04 -18.89 -17.23
N LEU A 158 9.01 -18.73 -16.38
CA LEU A 158 8.94 -17.65 -15.40
C LEU A 158 9.90 -17.90 -14.22
N LEU A 159 9.96 -19.12 -13.73
CA LEU A 159 10.85 -19.51 -12.64
C LEU A 159 12.34 -19.40 -13.00
N ALA A 160 12.66 -19.44 -14.29
CA ALA A 160 14.02 -19.23 -14.80
C ALA A 160 14.49 -17.74 -14.72
N VAL A 161 13.59 -16.79 -14.47
CA VAL A 161 13.92 -15.37 -14.37
C VAL A 161 14.68 -15.10 -13.07
N LYS A 162 15.98 -14.84 -13.20
CA LYS A 162 16.85 -14.52 -12.05
C LYS A 162 17.08 -13.03 -11.84
N THR A 163 16.79 -12.21 -12.85
CA THR A 163 17.00 -10.77 -12.82
C THR A 163 15.68 -10.08 -13.16
N PRO A 164 15.27 -9.06 -12.41
CA PRO A 164 14.04 -8.32 -12.70
C PRO A 164 14.03 -7.79 -14.14
N MET A 165 12.92 -8.03 -14.83
CA MET A 165 12.74 -7.57 -16.21
C MET A 165 11.88 -6.32 -16.23
N ARG A 166 12.33 -5.33 -17.02
CA ARG A 166 11.69 -4.02 -17.12
C ARG A 166 11.24 -3.76 -18.55
N ARG A 167 10.29 -2.83 -18.69
CA ARG A 167 9.87 -2.33 -20.00
C ARG A 167 11.07 -1.98 -20.86
N GLU A 168 11.11 -2.53 -22.06
CA GLU A 168 12.09 -2.19 -23.08
C GLU A 168 11.48 -1.26 -24.16
N PRO A 169 12.26 -0.32 -24.71
CA PRO A 169 11.85 0.45 -25.88
C PRO A 169 11.57 -0.49 -27.07
N ARG A 170 10.65 -0.08 -27.96
CA ARG A 170 10.24 -0.90 -29.11
C ARG A 170 11.42 -1.34 -29.98
N GLU A 171 12.36 -0.43 -30.20
CA GLU A 171 13.58 -0.67 -31.01
C GLU A 171 14.43 -1.76 -30.36
N ARG A 172 14.64 -1.71 -29.04
CA ARG A 172 15.39 -2.73 -28.28
C ARG A 172 14.69 -4.08 -28.31
N ALA A 173 13.36 -4.11 -28.16
CA ALA A 173 12.59 -5.35 -28.27
C ALA A 173 12.75 -6.01 -29.65
N GLN A 174 12.72 -5.20 -30.72
CA GLN A 174 12.96 -5.68 -32.06
C GLN A 174 14.39 -6.18 -32.28
N GLU A 175 15.37 -5.42 -31.78
CA GLU A 175 16.79 -5.81 -31.88
C GLU A 175 17.06 -7.11 -31.13
N ARG A 176 16.52 -7.27 -29.92
CA ARG A 176 16.65 -8.51 -29.13
C ARG A 176 16.06 -9.71 -29.89
N ARG A 177 14.88 -9.58 -30.50
CA ARG A 177 14.29 -10.66 -31.29
C ARG A 177 15.14 -11.00 -32.54
N ARG A 178 15.60 -9.99 -33.29
CA ARG A 178 16.51 -10.21 -34.40
C ARG A 178 17.83 -10.87 -33.97
N ALA A 179 18.37 -10.49 -32.79
CA ALA A 179 19.56 -11.11 -32.24
C ALA A 179 19.32 -12.58 -31.89
N LEU A 180 18.15 -12.92 -31.30
CA LEU A 180 17.76 -14.29 -31.02
C LEU A 180 17.69 -15.12 -32.32
N GLU A 181 17.01 -14.62 -33.36
CA GLU A 181 16.91 -15.28 -34.67
C GLU A 181 18.27 -15.50 -35.30
N ARG A 182 19.14 -14.47 -35.32
CA ARG A 182 20.52 -14.61 -35.85
C ARG A 182 21.34 -15.65 -35.06
N THR A 183 21.20 -15.65 -33.72
CA THR A 183 21.94 -16.59 -32.86
C THR A 183 21.46 -18.03 -33.08
N ARG A 184 20.14 -18.23 -33.23
CA ARG A 184 19.55 -19.53 -33.58
C ARG A 184 20.07 -19.99 -34.92
N GLY A 185 20.02 -19.15 -35.97
CA GLY A 185 20.54 -19.48 -37.29
C GLY A 185 22.02 -19.85 -37.29
N ARG A 186 22.83 -19.22 -36.42
CA ARG A 186 24.26 -19.58 -36.23
C ARG A 186 24.43 -20.93 -35.59
N VAL A 187 23.60 -21.28 -34.59
CA VAL A 187 23.59 -22.61 -33.94
C VAL A 187 23.19 -23.66 -34.95
N ASP A 188 22.08 -23.45 -35.68
CA ASP A 188 21.60 -24.39 -36.72
C ASP A 188 22.63 -24.62 -37.84
N ALA A 189 23.33 -23.58 -38.25
CA ALA A 189 24.40 -23.69 -39.24
C ALA A 189 25.59 -24.48 -38.68
N ALA A 190 25.92 -24.31 -37.39
CA ALA A 190 26.99 -25.05 -36.75
C ALA A 190 26.65 -26.53 -36.56
N LEU A 191 25.40 -26.87 -36.16
CA LEU A 191 24.89 -28.25 -36.10
C LEU A 191 25.05 -28.95 -37.44
N ARG A 192 24.58 -28.32 -38.53
CA ARG A 192 24.74 -28.88 -39.89
C ARG A 192 26.21 -29.02 -40.30
N ARG A 193 27.04 -28.03 -40.03
CA ARG A 193 28.46 -28.04 -40.41
C ARG A 193 29.23 -29.19 -39.77
N HIS A 194 28.91 -29.51 -38.49
CA HIS A 194 29.62 -30.54 -37.74
C HIS A 194 28.92 -31.88 -37.75
N GLY A 195 27.76 -31.99 -38.39
CA GLY A 195 27.00 -33.24 -38.43
C GLY A 195 26.51 -33.73 -37.08
N VAL A 196 26.36 -32.82 -36.09
CA VAL A 196 25.86 -33.15 -34.73
C VAL A 196 24.36 -32.94 -34.63
N GLY A 197 23.67 -33.85 -33.93
CA GLY A 197 22.21 -33.90 -33.86
C GLY A 197 21.60 -33.03 -32.73
N SER A 198 22.39 -32.58 -31.78
CA SER A 198 21.89 -31.86 -30.62
C SER A 198 22.74 -30.64 -30.26
N VAL A 199 22.09 -29.67 -29.60
CA VAL A 199 22.74 -28.47 -29.04
C VAL A 199 23.75 -28.84 -27.94
N ALA A 200 23.51 -29.95 -27.21
CA ALA A 200 24.41 -30.48 -26.20
C ALA A 200 25.73 -30.95 -26.83
N GLU A 201 25.65 -31.80 -27.89
CA GLU A 201 26.83 -32.25 -28.63
C GLU A 201 27.62 -31.07 -29.21
N LEU A 202 26.94 -30.06 -29.77
CA LEU A 202 27.58 -28.86 -30.29
C LEU A 202 28.35 -28.10 -29.18
N ARG A 203 27.79 -28.03 -27.98
CA ARG A 203 28.41 -27.39 -26.80
C ARG A 203 29.75 -28.04 -26.46
N ASP A 204 29.82 -29.35 -26.55
CA ASP A 204 30.98 -30.15 -26.11
C ASP A 204 32.13 -30.11 -27.14
N LEU A 205 31.88 -29.64 -28.36
CA LEU A 205 32.90 -29.56 -29.40
C LEU A 205 34.08 -28.60 -29.05
N ASN A 206 33.75 -27.42 -28.53
CA ASN A 206 34.77 -26.46 -28.11
C ASN A 206 34.15 -25.28 -27.30
N PRO A 207 34.98 -24.48 -26.59
CA PRO A 207 34.52 -23.36 -25.76
C PRO A 207 33.77 -22.24 -26.54
N SER A 208 34.03 -22.09 -27.84
CA SER A 208 33.34 -21.08 -28.67
C SER A 208 31.90 -21.48 -28.93
N TYR A 209 31.64 -22.74 -29.22
CA TYR A 209 30.31 -23.26 -29.36
C TYR A 209 29.57 -23.32 -28.02
N ALA A 210 30.27 -23.67 -26.93
CA ALA A 210 29.69 -23.59 -25.59
C ALA A 210 29.17 -22.17 -25.28
N ARG A 211 29.92 -21.13 -25.59
CA ARG A 211 29.50 -19.72 -25.43
C ARG A 211 28.33 -19.37 -26.37
N LEU A 212 28.34 -19.83 -27.62
CA LEU A 212 27.27 -19.59 -28.58
C LEU A 212 25.95 -20.22 -28.11
N VAL A 213 26.00 -21.47 -27.65
CA VAL A 213 24.85 -22.21 -27.09
C VAL A 213 24.31 -21.50 -25.84
N THR A 214 25.19 -21.18 -24.89
CA THR A 214 24.77 -20.43 -23.68
C THR A 214 24.13 -19.09 -24.01
N THR A 215 24.60 -18.40 -25.07
CA THR A 215 24.00 -17.15 -25.53
C THR A 215 22.60 -17.38 -26.10
N LEU A 216 22.39 -18.43 -26.87
CA LEU A 216 21.09 -18.82 -27.39
C LEU A 216 20.12 -19.14 -26.25
N GLU A 217 20.51 -20.02 -25.36
CA GLU A 217 19.68 -20.45 -24.21
C GLU A 217 19.22 -19.28 -23.35
N ARG A 218 20.13 -18.33 -23.04
CA ARG A 218 19.77 -17.10 -22.31
C ARG A 218 18.75 -16.25 -23.06
N ALA A 219 18.94 -16.09 -24.37
CA ALA A 219 18.01 -15.29 -25.18
C ALA A 219 16.64 -15.97 -25.32
N GLU A 220 16.61 -17.29 -25.44
CA GLU A 220 15.39 -18.11 -25.48
C GLU A 220 14.66 -18.08 -24.14
N ALA A 221 15.37 -18.19 -23.03
CA ALA A 221 14.79 -18.10 -21.69
C ALA A 221 14.08 -16.75 -21.46
N VAL A 222 14.70 -15.63 -21.89
CA VAL A 222 14.10 -14.30 -21.79
C VAL A 222 12.83 -14.20 -22.66
N ASP A 223 12.87 -14.68 -23.90
CA ASP A 223 11.71 -14.64 -24.81
C ASP A 223 10.58 -15.53 -24.28
N ALA A 224 10.90 -16.73 -23.82
CA ALA A 224 9.94 -17.66 -23.22
C ALA A 224 9.28 -17.07 -21.95
N ALA A 225 10.05 -16.44 -21.09
CA ALA A 225 9.52 -15.79 -19.88
C ALA A 225 8.55 -14.65 -20.23
N ILE A 226 8.88 -13.79 -21.22
CA ILE A 226 7.98 -12.72 -21.66
C ILE A 226 6.70 -13.30 -22.23
N ARG A 227 6.77 -14.36 -23.04
CA ARG A 227 5.59 -15.01 -23.63
C ARG A 227 4.71 -15.67 -22.57
N ALA A 228 5.32 -16.36 -21.61
CA ALA A 228 4.59 -16.96 -20.49
C ALA A 228 3.88 -15.88 -19.65
N LEU A 229 4.57 -14.78 -19.31
CA LEU A 229 3.97 -13.64 -18.64
C LEU A 229 2.76 -13.10 -19.43
N GLN A 230 2.93 -12.84 -20.73
CA GLN A 230 1.85 -12.32 -21.58
C GLN A 230 0.66 -13.29 -21.65
N ALA A 231 0.92 -14.60 -21.67
CA ALA A 231 -0.13 -15.61 -21.62
C ALA A 231 -0.94 -15.53 -20.33
N HIS A 232 -0.29 -15.44 -19.15
CA HIS A 232 -0.98 -15.24 -17.88
C HIS A 232 -1.83 -13.96 -17.88
N LEU A 233 -1.29 -12.85 -18.39
CA LEU A 233 -2.01 -11.58 -18.45
C LEU A 233 -3.22 -11.61 -19.42
N VAL A 234 -3.15 -12.42 -20.47
CA VAL A 234 -4.30 -12.70 -21.37
C VAL A 234 -5.35 -13.54 -20.68
N CYS A 235 -4.95 -14.59 -19.94
CA CYS A 235 -5.89 -15.42 -19.15
C CYS A 235 -6.64 -14.59 -18.11
N ASP A 236 -5.99 -13.60 -17.49
CA ASP A 236 -6.61 -12.68 -16.54
C ASP A 236 -7.45 -11.57 -17.21
N GLY A 237 -7.52 -11.53 -18.54
CA GLY A 237 -8.21 -10.48 -19.28
C GLY A 237 -7.54 -9.09 -19.15
N LEU A 238 -6.28 -9.05 -18.74
CA LEU A 238 -5.50 -7.81 -18.60
C LEU A 238 -4.80 -7.42 -19.91
N MET A 239 -4.67 -8.35 -20.85
CA MET A 239 -4.16 -8.13 -22.20
C MET A 239 -5.09 -8.73 -23.23
N VAL A 240 -5.18 -8.09 -24.41
CA VAL A 240 -5.93 -8.61 -25.54
C VAL A 240 -5.15 -9.77 -26.18
N ALA A 241 -5.82 -10.86 -26.49
CA ALA A 241 -5.25 -11.95 -27.27
C ALA A 241 -4.74 -11.43 -28.63
N GLY A 242 -3.48 -11.71 -28.98
CA GLY A 242 -2.86 -11.20 -30.20
C GLY A 242 -1.97 -9.96 -30.02
N ALA A 243 -1.81 -9.43 -28.80
CA ALA A 243 -0.78 -8.43 -28.51
C ALA A 243 0.62 -8.94 -28.93
N PRO A 244 1.60 -8.05 -29.22
CA PRO A 244 2.93 -8.44 -29.70
C PRO A 244 3.59 -9.44 -28.73
N ARG A 245 3.64 -10.70 -29.11
CA ARG A 245 4.23 -11.76 -28.28
C ARG A 245 5.75 -11.63 -28.27
N GLY A 246 6.33 -11.74 -27.08
CA GLY A 246 7.77 -11.71 -26.88
C GLY A 246 8.39 -10.30 -26.80
N ALA A 247 7.59 -9.23 -26.62
CA ALA A 247 8.08 -7.88 -26.33
C ALA A 247 7.55 -7.40 -24.95
N PHE A 248 8.45 -7.00 -24.08
CA PHE A 248 8.06 -6.39 -22.80
C PHE A 248 7.86 -4.88 -22.99
N ASP A 249 6.82 -4.53 -23.73
CA ASP A 249 6.47 -3.16 -24.09
C ASP A 249 5.62 -2.45 -23.03
N VAL A 250 5.12 -1.26 -23.34
CA VAL A 250 4.27 -0.47 -22.43
C VAL A 250 2.95 -1.16 -22.14
N THR A 251 2.39 -1.94 -23.07
CA THR A 251 1.13 -2.67 -22.87
C THR A 251 1.34 -3.80 -21.88
N THR A 252 2.39 -4.61 -22.07
CA THR A 252 2.77 -5.68 -21.12
C THR A 252 3.06 -5.11 -19.73
N MET A 253 3.81 -3.99 -19.66
CA MET A 253 4.11 -3.34 -18.38
C MET A 253 2.84 -2.87 -17.66
N ARG A 254 1.87 -2.26 -18.36
CA ARG A 254 0.60 -1.81 -17.76
C ARG A 254 -0.25 -2.97 -17.28
N ALA A 255 -0.37 -4.01 -18.09
CA ALA A 255 -1.09 -5.23 -17.72
C ALA A 255 -0.46 -5.91 -16.50
N LEU A 256 0.87 -6.01 -16.47
CA LEU A 256 1.60 -6.53 -15.32
C LEU A 256 1.39 -5.69 -14.07
N ALA A 257 1.42 -4.36 -14.18
CA ALA A 257 1.13 -3.48 -13.06
C ALA A 257 -0.31 -3.65 -12.54
N ALA A 258 -1.27 -3.96 -13.40
CA ALA A 258 -2.65 -4.27 -13.00
C ALA A 258 -2.72 -5.63 -12.28
N PHE A 259 -2.02 -6.67 -12.78
CA PHE A 259 -1.88 -7.95 -12.10
C PHE A 259 -1.26 -7.81 -10.70
N GLN A 260 -0.15 -7.04 -10.61
CA GLN A 260 0.53 -6.79 -9.34
C GLN A 260 -0.41 -6.12 -8.34
N ARG A 261 -1.15 -5.08 -8.74
CA ARG A 261 -2.12 -4.41 -7.86
C ARG A 261 -3.23 -5.36 -7.39
N ARG A 262 -3.77 -6.18 -8.29
CA ARG A 262 -4.80 -7.18 -7.94
C ARG A 262 -4.32 -8.17 -6.90
N ASN A 263 -3.03 -8.51 -6.91
CA ASN A 263 -2.45 -9.52 -6.03
C ASN A 263 -1.59 -8.89 -4.90
N TRP A 264 -1.82 -7.61 -4.58
CA TRP A 264 -1.12 -6.91 -3.50
C TRP A 264 0.40 -6.86 -3.64
N ILE A 265 0.89 -6.95 -4.87
CA ILE A 265 2.29 -6.78 -5.19
C ILE A 265 2.51 -5.33 -5.55
N VAL A 266 3.26 -4.61 -4.72
CA VAL A 266 3.60 -3.22 -5.01
C VAL A 266 4.76 -3.19 -6.00
N GLY A 267 4.42 -3.26 -7.27
CA GLY A 267 5.35 -3.22 -8.38
C GLY A 267 5.07 -2.04 -9.32
N ALA A 268 6.08 -1.65 -10.08
CA ALA A 268 5.98 -0.62 -11.10
C ALA A 268 5.77 -1.19 -12.52
N GLY A 269 5.22 -2.40 -12.63
CA GLY A 269 5.13 -3.14 -13.88
C GLY A 269 6.47 -3.78 -14.27
N GLU A 270 7.30 -4.13 -13.28
CA GLU A 270 8.52 -4.93 -13.46
C GLU A 270 8.22 -6.39 -13.12
N LEU A 271 8.75 -7.33 -13.90
CA LEU A 271 8.69 -8.75 -13.57
C LEU A 271 9.83 -9.04 -12.58
N ASP A 272 9.52 -8.96 -11.31
CA ASP A 272 10.42 -9.19 -10.19
C ASP A 272 10.13 -10.53 -9.49
N GLY A 273 10.89 -10.86 -8.45
CA GLY A 273 10.77 -12.13 -7.72
C GLY A 273 9.36 -12.34 -7.18
N ASP A 274 8.80 -11.35 -6.47
CA ASP A 274 7.46 -11.49 -5.86
C ASP A 274 6.37 -11.69 -6.91
N THR A 275 6.54 -11.08 -8.08
CA THR A 275 5.62 -11.26 -9.22
C THR A 275 5.75 -12.67 -9.81
N VAL A 276 6.97 -13.17 -9.95
CA VAL A 276 7.23 -14.54 -10.41
C VAL A 276 6.63 -15.55 -9.43
N ASP A 277 6.85 -15.35 -8.13
CA ASP A 277 6.30 -16.20 -7.08
C ASP A 277 4.76 -16.22 -7.11
N ALA A 278 4.13 -15.06 -7.27
CA ALA A 278 2.67 -14.96 -7.39
C ALA A 278 2.13 -15.66 -8.64
N LEU A 279 2.78 -15.47 -9.80
CA LEU A 279 2.41 -16.18 -11.04
C LEU A 279 2.57 -17.70 -10.89
N GLY A 280 3.54 -18.14 -10.08
CA GLY A 280 3.78 -19.55 -9.77
C GLY A 280 2.74 -20.20 -8.86
N LEU A 281 1.97 -19.42 -8.09
CA LEU A 281 0.93 -19.94 -7.20
C LEU A 281 -0.30 -20.51 -7.94
N GLY A 282 -0.53 -20.09 -9.16
CA GLY A 282 -1.73 -20.42 -9.92
C GLY A 282 -2.96 -19.59 -9.53
N SER A 283 -3.94 -19.55 -10.44
CA SER A 283 -5.11 -18.66 -10.32
C SER A 283 -6.03 -19.03 -9.16
N ARG A 284 -6.18 -20.33 -8.85
CA ARG A 284 -7.04 -20.80 -7.73
C ARG A 284 -6.49 -20.36 -6.38
N GLU A 285 -5.18 -20.46 -6.17
CA GLU A 285 -4.53 -19.98 -4.94
C GLU A 285 -4.65 -18.46 -4.81
N LEU A 286 -4.50 -17.72 -5.92
CA LEU A 286 -4.65 -16.26 -5.91
C LEU A 286 -6.09 -15.84 -5.57
N ASP A 287 -7.10 -16.57 -6.07
CA ASP A 287 -8.50 -16.29 -5.72
C ASP A 287 -8.83 -16.64 -4.27
N LEU A 288 -8.27 -17.73 -3.74
CA LEU A 288 -8.39 -18.03 -2.31
C LEU A 288 -7.80 -16.91 -1.46
N ARG A 289 -6.60 -16.43 -1.80
CA ARG A 289 -5.98 -15.28 -1.12
C ARG A 289 -6.83 -14.01 -1.21
N LEU A 290 -7.48 -13.77 -2.36
CA LEU A 290 -8.43 -12.67 -2.52
C LEU A 290 -9.61 -12.81 -1.55
N ALA A 291 -10.22 -13.98 -1.46
CA ALA A 291 -11.32 -14.25 -0.52
C ALA A 291 -10.90 -14.00 0.93
N LEU A 292 -9.73 -14.50 1.33
CA LEU A 292 -9.19 -14.32 2.67
C LEU A 292 -8.82 -12.86 2.97
N ARG A 293 -8.31 -12.09 1.99
CA ARG A 293 -8.05 -10.66 2.15
C ARG A 293 -9.34 -9.86 2.37
N VAL A 294 -10.40 -10.18 1.61
CA VAL A 294 -11.71 -9.54 1.81
C VAL A 294 -12.24 -9.86 3.21
N LEU A 295 -12.16 -11.11 3.64
CA LEU A 295 -12.52 -11.51 5.00
C LEU A 295 -11.70 -10.73 6.04
N ARG A 296 -10.38 -10.62 5.85
CA ARG A 296 -9.48 -9.89 6.75
C ARG A 296 -9.87 -8.42 6.92
N VAL A 297 -10.23 -7.75 5.81
CA VAL A 297 -10.69 -6.36 5.87
C VAL A 297 -11.96 -6.25 6.71
N ARG A 298 -12.94 -7.15 6.51
CA ARG A 298 -14.21 -7.14 7.23
C ARG A 298 -14.05 -7.50 8.71
N VAL A 299 -13.18 -8.46 9.02
CA VAL A 299 -12.86 -8.84 10.42
C VAL A 299 -12.18 -7.69 11.15
N ALA A 300 -11.14 -7.08 10.54
CA ALA A 300 -10.44 -5.95 11.14
C ALA A 300 -11.36 -4.76 11.39
N ASP A 301 -12.24 -4.46 10.43
CA ASP A 301 -13.21 -3.37 10.55
C ASP A 301 -14.26 -3.67 11.63
N ALA A 302 -14.85 -4.86 11.62
CA ALA A 302 -15.86 -5.26 12.61
C ALA A 302 -15.31 -5.27 14.03
N ALA A 303 -14.08 -5.77 14.22
CA ALA A 303 -13.41 -5.86 15.50
C ALA A 303 -12.72 -4.57 15.95
N GLY A 304 -12.55 -3.59 15.04
CA GLY A 304 -11.77 -2.38 15.33
C GLY A 304 -10.28 -2.66 15.57
N LEU A 305 -9.72 -3.67 14.91
CA LEU A 305 -8.31 -4.03 15.05
C LEU A 305 -7.43 -3.21 14.11
N ILE A 306 -6.26 -2.82 14.58
CA ILE A 306 -5.26 -2.12 13.77
C ILE A 306 -3.94 -2.90 13.71
N GLU A 307 -3.61 -3.67 14.74
CA GLU A 307 -2.35 -4.39 14.90
C GLU A 307 -2.19 -5.48 13.83
N ASP A 308 -1.34 -5.19 12.87
CA ASP A 308 -1.09 -6.03 11.68
C ASP A 308 0.30 -6.69 11.67
N GLY A 309 1.03 -6.61 12.80
CA GLY A 309 2.39 -7.13 12.94
C GLY A 309 3.48 -6.21 12.40
N SER A 310 3.12 -5.11 11.72
CA SER A 310 4.09 -4.21 11.08
C SER A 310 5.04 -3.53 12.05
N ALA A 311 4.61 -3.25 13.28
CA ALA A 311 5.47 -2.67 14.30
C ALA A 311 6.54 -3.64 14.82
N ARG A 312 6.22 -4.93 14.87
CA ARG A 312 7.15 -6.00 15.30
C ARG A 312 7.95 -6.58 14.14
N GLY A 313 7.51 -6.35 12.90
CA GLY A 313 8.11 -6.98 11.73
C GLY A 313 7.79 -8.48 11.61
N GLU A 314 6.74 -8.93 12.28
CA GLU A 314 6.28 -10.30 12.33
C GLU A 314 4.82 -10.37 11.88
N TRP A 315 4.60 -10.70 10.61
CA TRP A 315 3.26 -10.84 10.07
C TRP A 315 2.74 -12.25 10.26
N GLY A 316 1.50 -12.33 10.72
CA GLY A 316 0.79 -13.59 10.83
C GLY A 316 0.40 -14.15 9.46
N THR A 317 -0.02 -15.40 9.47
CA THR A 317 -0.58 -16.08 8.32
C THR A 317 -2.05 -16.40 8.55
N VAL A 318 -2.80 -16.52 7.47
CA VAL A 318 -4.16 -17.04 7.48
C VAL A 318 -4.17 -18.30 6.64
N LEU A 319 -4.54 -19.45 7.24
CA LEU A 319 -4.46 -20.77 6.62
C LEU A 319 -3.08 -21.06 6.01
N GLY A 320 -2.02 -20.69 6.73
CA GLY A 320 -0.64 -20.85 6.28
C GLY A 320 -0.19 -19.91 5.16
N ARG A 321 -0.97 -18.88 4.83
CA ARG A 321 -0.72 -17.93 3.74
C ARG A 321 -0.49 -16.53 4.26
N GLN A 322 0.57 -15.89 3.82
CA GLN A 322 0.74 -14.45 3.98
C GLN A 322 -0.17 -13.72 2.98
N LEU A 323 -1.02 -12.82 3.48
CA LEU A 323 -2.03 -12.15 2.65
C LEU A 323 -1.58 -10.78 2.13
N ASP A 324 -0.61 -10.14 2.78
CA ASP A 324 -0.23 -8.77 2.54
C ASP A 324 1.25 -8.59 2.17
N PRO A 325 1.72 -9.14 1.03
CA PRO A 325 3.12 -8.99 0.62
C PRO A 325 3.51 -7.52 0.37
N ALA A 326 2.55 -6.65 0.07
CA ALA A 326 2.81 -5.22 -0.05
C ALA A 326 3.23 -4.59 1.28
N GLU A 327 2.61 -4.98 2.39
CA GLU A 327 3.00 -4.52 3.73
C GLU A 327 4.42 -4.98 4.08
N LEU A 328 4.80 -6.21 3.69
CA LEU A 328 6.13 -6.78 3.89
C LEU A 328 7.25 -6.02 3.16
N ARG A 329 7.03 -5.57 1.95
CA ARG A 329 8.04 -4.87 1.13
C ARG A 329 8.46 -3.52 1.68
N PHE A 330 7.62 -2.88 2.49
CA PHE A 330 7.91 -1.58 3.07
C PHE A 330 8.75 -1.64 4.32
N GLN A 331 8.93 -2.79 4.85
CA GLN A 331 9.90 -2.99 5.89
C GLN A 331 11.29 -2.84 5.29
N GLY A 332 11.66 -1.61 5.05
CA GLY A 332 13.04 -1.29 4.80
C GLY A 332 13.94 -1.81 5.93
N PRO A 333 15.20 -1.41 6.02
CA PRO A 333 16.15 -1.87 7.02
C PRO A 333 15.80 -1.45 8.46
N TYR A 334 14.54 -1.08 8.73
CA TYR A 334 14.11 -0.75 10.08
C TYR A 334 14.00 -2.02 10.92
N PRO A 335 14.75 -2.12 12.01
CA PRO A 335 14.60 -3.21 12.96
C PRO A 335 13.19 -3.18 13.56
N ALA A 336 12.67 -4.33 13.96
CA ALA A 336 11.46 -4.43 14.73
C ALA A 336 11.51 -3.49 15.94
N LEU A 337 10.39 -2.87 16.28
CA LEU A 337 10.28 -2.09 17.50
C LEU A 337 10.20 -3.06 18.70
N LYS A 338 11.03 -2.83 19.73
CA LYS A 338 11.09 -3.72 20.91
C LYS A 338 9.74 -3.89 21.59
N ASN A 339 8.93 -2.83 21.60
CA ASN A 339 7.58 -2.79 22.13
C ASN A 339 6.50 -2.87 21.05
N GLY A 340 6.81 -3.47 19.90
CA GLY A 340 5.84 -3.65 18.81
C GLY A 340 4.76 -4.66 19.17
N ALA A 341 3.51 -4.34 18.87
CA ALA A 341 2.38 -5.24 19.03
C ALA A 341 2.48 -6.44 18.07
N ALA A 342 2.03 -7.60 18.52
CA ALA A 342 1.85 -8.76 17.67
C ALA A 342 0.69 -8.54 16.70
N ASP A 343 0.69 -9.26 15.56
CA ASP A 343 -0.44 -9.29 14.64
C ASP A 343 -1.67 -9.89 15.32
N ARG A 344 -2.74 -9.11 15.45
CA ARG A 344 -4.04 -9.53 15.98
C ARG A 344 -5.07 -9.76 14.87
N ILE A 345 -4.87 -9.16 13.71
CA ILE A 345 -5.81 -9.25 12.59
C ILE A 345 -5.73 -10.64 11.95
N SER A 346 -4.52 -11.19 11.75
CA SER A 346 -4.38 -12.51 11.12
C SER A 346 -5.00 -13.64 11.94
N PRO A 347 -4.75 -13.77 13.27
CA PRO A 347 -5.42 -14.79 14.09
C PRO A 347 -6.96 -14.65 14.11
N ALA A 348 -7.48 -13.41 14.17
CA ALA A 348 -8.92 -13.17 14.13
C ALA A 348 -9.52 -13.56 12.76
N THR A 349 -8.79 -13.29 11.67
CA THR A 349 -9.19 -13.71 10.31
C THR A 349 -9.14 -15.23 10.15
N GLU A 350 -8.11 -15.86 10.69
CA GLU A 350 -7.97 -17.32 10.72
C GLU A 350 -9.18 -17.98 11.43
N ALA A 351 -9.55 -17.43 12.59
CA ALA A 351 -10.72 -17.88 13.34
C ALA A 351 -12.02 -17.74 12.52
N ALA A 352 -12.19 -16.59 11.84
CA ALA A 352 -13.34 -16.37 10.96
C ALA A 352 -13.35 -17.35 9.77
N ALA A 353 -12.21 -17.58 9.12
CA ALA A 353 -12.10 -18.50 7.99
C ALA A 353 -12.45 -19.94 8.42
N ARG A 354 -11.93 -20.39 9.56
CA ARG A 354 -12.28 -21.72 10.12
C ARG A 354 -13.75 -21.83 10.48
N ALA A 355 -14.33 -20.78 11.08
CA ALA A 355 -15.76 -20.72 11.41
C ALA A 355 -16.67 -20.85 10.17
N LEU A 356 -16.22 -20.31 9.04
CA LEU A 356 -16.90 -20.40 7.75
C LEU A 356 -16.62 -21.72 7.00
N GLY A 357 -15.74 -22.58 7.54
CA GLY A 357 -15.29 -23.80 6.85
C GLY A 357 -14.40 -23.52 5.65
N TRP A 358 -13.77 -22.34 5.59
CA TRP A 358 -12.84 -21.97 4.52
C TRP A 358 -11.44 -22.49 4.86
N SER A 359 -11.05 -23.62 4.30
CA SER A 359 -9.74 -24.23 4.52
C SER A 359 -8.85 -24.21 3.27
N ASP A 360 -9.49 -24.27 2.10
CA ASP A 360 -8.84 -24.30 0.79
C ASP A 360 -9.75 -23.67 -0.27
N PHE A 361 -9.31 -23.67 -1.51
CA PHE A 361 -10.08 -23.10 -2.63
C PHE A 361 -11.46 -23.75 -2.79
N ALA A 362 -11.55 -25.09 -2.72
CA ALA A 362 -12.80 -25.81 -2.99
C ALA A 362 -13.84 -25.56 -1.89
N SER A 363 -13.43 -25.68 -0.62
CA SER A 363 -14.28 -25.42 0.54
C SER A 363 -14.69 -23.96 0.64
N THR A 364 -13.78 -23.03 0.34
CA THR A 364 -14.08 -21.58 0.32
C THR A 364 -15.10 -21.25 -0.76
N ARG A 365 -14.93 -21.78 -1.98
CA ARG A 365 -15.88 -21.59 -3.08
C ARG A 365 -17.26 -22.15 -2.73
N ALA A 366 -17.32 -23.34 -2.17
CA ALA A 366 -18.58 -23.97 -1.72
C ALA A 366 -19.23 -23.15 -0.59
N GLY A 367 -18.45 -22.72 0.40
CA GLY A 367 -18.91 -21.88 1.51
C GLY A 367 -19.46 -20.53 1.03
N LEU A 368 -18.78 -19.88 0.08
CA LEU A 368 -19.26 -18.63 -0.53
C LEU A 368 -20.58 -18.82 -1.28
N ARG A 369 -20.74 -19.90 -2.03
CA ARG A 369 -22.02 -20.21 -2.69
C ARG A 369 -23.14 -20.38 -1.68
N ALA A 370 -22.92 -21.15 -0.61
CA ALA A 370 -23.91 -21.37 0.45
C ALA A 370 -24.24 -20.05 1.17
N LEU A 371 -23.23 -19.25 1.50
CA LEU A 371 -23.39 -17.95 2.14
C LEU A 371 -24.23 -16.98 1.28
N LEU A 372 -23.93 -16.89 -0.01
CA LEU A 372 -24.58 -15.93 -0.91
C LEU A 372 -25.96 -16.35 -1.38
N SER A 373 -26.28 -17.68 -1.37
CA SER A 373 -27.61 -18.20 -1.61
C SER A 373 -28.50 -18.22 -0.36
N GLY A 374 -27.89 -18.13 0.84
CA GLY A 374 -28.59 -18.16 2.12
C GLY A 374 -29.10 -16.78 2.55
N THR A 375 -29.87 -16.78 3.63
CA THR A 375 -30.36 -15.58 4.31
C THR A 375 -29.36 -15.02 5.30
N THR A 376 -28.47 -15.88 5.84
CA THR A 376 -27.48 -15.50 6.86
C THR A 376 -26.21 -15.00 6.19
N ARG A 377 -25.87 -13.75 6.47
CA ARG A 377 -24.67 -13.09 5.94
C ARG A 377 -23.78 -12.52 7.03
N GLN A 378 -23.77 -13.18 8.18
CA GLN A 378 -22.97 -12.77 9.33
C GLN A 378 -22.28 -14.00 9.94
N VAL A 379 -21.08 -13.77 10.49
CA VAL A 379 -20.36 -14.78 11.27
C VAL A 379 -19.95 -14.18 12.60
N ALA A 380 -20.22 -14.89 13.70
CA ALA A 380 -19.71 -14.53 15.01
C ALA A 380 -18.29 -15.10 15.16
N VAL A 381 -17.35 -14.25 15.54
CA VAL A 381 -15.94 -14.59 15.71
C VAL A 381 -15.51 -14.23 17.12
N ARG A 382 -14.93 -15.19 17.83
CA ARG A 382 -14.30 -14.91 19.13
C ARG A 382 -12.93 -14.28 18.89
N LEU A 383 -12.76 -13.09 19.41
CA LEU A 383 -11.49 -12.38 19.31
C LEU A 383 -10.48 -12.90 20.33
N PRO A 384 -9.17 -12.79 20.05
CA PRO A 384 -8.13 -12.97 21.04
C PRO A 384 -8.36 -12.01 22.22
N SER A 385 -8.00 -12.43 23.43
CA SER A 385 -8.12 -11.59 24.64
C SER A 385 -7.52 -10.21 24.40
N PRO A 386 -8.17 -9.13 24.86
CA PRO A 386 -7.63 -7.79 24.77
C PRO A 386 -6.25 -7.71 25.44
N PRO A 387 -5.28 -7.04 24.83
CA PRO A 387 -3.97 -6.83 25.45
C PRO A 387 -4.07 -5.82 26.59
N ALA A 388 -3.06 -5.81 27.47
CA ALA A 388 -3.05 -4.95 28.68
C ALA A 388 -3.17 -3.44 28.37
N TYR A 389 -2.74 -3.00 27.19
CA TYR A 389 -2.87 -1.59 26.75
C TYR A 389 -4.28 -1.23 26.25
N ASP A 390 -5.15 -2.22 25.99
CA ASP A 390 -6.52 -2.01 25.50
C ASP A 390 -7.44 -1.64 26.68
N ARG A 391 -7.34 -0.39 27.10
CA ARG A 391 -8.11 0.19 28.19
C ARG A 391 -9.05 1.27 27.64
N THR A 392 -10.23 1.39 28.18
CA THR A 392 -11.19 2.43 27.74
C THR A 392 -11.19 3.60 28.73
N PRO A 393 -10.94 4.86 28.28
CA PRO A 393 -10.57 5.26 26.92
C PRO A 393 -9.13 4.87 26.60
N LEU A 394 -8.88 4.46 25.34
CA LEU A 394 -7.55 4.09 24.89
C LEU A 394 -6.69 5.34 24.69
N GLU A 395 -5.58 5.45 25.45
CA GLU A 395 -4.60 6.52 25.26
C GLU A 395 -3.76 6.24 24.02
N LEU A 396 -3.77 7.20 23.11
CA LEU A 396 -3.12 7.08 21.78
C LEU A 396 -2.24 8.28 21.51
N ARG A 397 -1.10 8.01 20.90
CA ARG A 397 -0.28 9.00 20.22
C ARG A 397 0.25 8.46 18.89
N ALA A 398 0.62 9.34 18.00
CA ALA A 398 1.25 8.98 16.73
C ALA A 398 2.60 9.69 16.58
N VAL A 399 3.52 9.05 15.89
CA VAL A 399 4.82 9.63 15.52
C VAL A 399 4.98 9.52 14.01
N ILE A 400 5.32 10.62 13.38
CA ILE A 400 5.77 10.66 11.98
C ILE A 400 7.29 10.77 12.00
N ASP A 401 7.98 9.67 11.76
CA ASP A 401 9.42 9.71 11.49
C ASP A 401 9.63 10.10 10.02
N ARG A 402 10.31 11.23 9.80
CA ARG A 402 10.53 11.74 8.45
C ARG A 402 11.61 10.98 7.67
N GLY A 403 12.33 10.08 8.31
CA GLY A 403 13.40 9.33 7.66
C GLY A 403 14.48 10.23 7.06
N ASP A 404 15.05 9.83 5.93
CA ASP A 404 16.05 10.63 5.20
C ASP A 404 15.37 11.76 4.42
N VAL A 405 15.53 13.00 4.89
CA VAL A 405 15.08 14.20 4.19
C VAL A 405 16.21 14.74 3.31
N VAL A 406 15.98 14.82 2.00
CA VAL A 406 16.95 15.33 1.03
C VAL A 406 16.59 16.76 0.65
N ASP A 407 17.29 17.73 1.22
CA ASP A 407 17.07 19.17 0.97
C ASP A 407 17.69 19.66 -0.34
N ALA A 408 18.67 18.94 -0.90
CA ALA A 408 19.28 19.28 -2.18
C ALA A 408 18.38 18.90 -3.35
N ASP A 409 18.30 19.74 -4.38
CA ASP A 409 17.56 19.41 -5.60
C ASP A 409 18.11 18.10 -6.19
N PRO A 410 17.28 17.06 -6.39
CA PRO A 410 17.71 15.79 -6.95
C PRO A 410 18.08 15.87 -8.44
N ARG A 411 18.10 17.04 -9.03
CA ARG A 411 18.48 17.25 -10.44
C ARG A 411 19.84 17.89 -10.55
N THR A 412 20.63 17.43 -11.51
CA THR A 412 21.86 18.12 -11.93
C THR A 412 21.50 19.48 -12.55
N ARG A 413 22.50 20.37 -12.68
CA ARG A 413 22.35 21.63 -13.45
C ARG A 413 21.84 21.40 -14.90
N ARG A 414 22.05 20.20 -15.45
CA ARG A 414 21.52 19.76 -16.77
C ARG A 414 20.13 19.13 -16.70
N GLY A 415 19.45 19.18 -15.54
CA GLY A 415 18.10 18.66 -15.36
C GLY A 415 18.02 17.13 -15.23
N GLN A 416 19.13 16.41 -15.24
CA GLN A 416 19.16 14.95 -15.06
C GLN A 416 18.87 14.61 -13.61
N ARG A 417 18.04 13.59 -13.39
CA ARG A 417 17.69 13.13 -12.03
C ARG A 417 18.85 12.32 -11.45
N LEU A 418 19.35 12.77 -10.29
CA LEU A 418 20.28 11.98 -9.51
C LEU A 418 19.53 10.82 -8.84
N ALA A 419 19.99 9.61 -9.05
CA ALA A 419 19.49 8.44 -8.32
C ALA A 419 20.07 8.50 -6.90
N ARG A 420 19.20 8.78 -5.92
CA ARG A 420 19.54 8.64 -4.50
C ARG A 420 18.61 7.61 -3.90
N ALA A 421 19.16 6.57 -3.31
CA ALA A 421 18.42 5.65 -2.49
C ALA A 421 18.24 6.29 -1.10
N ALA A 422 17.01 6.53 -0.66
CA ALA A 422 16.76 6.80 0.73
C ALA A 422 17.05 5.52 1.52
N THR A 423 17.91 5.61 2.52
CA THR A 423 18.28 4.48 3.39
C THR A 423 17.18 4.27 4.44
N HIS A 424 16.62 5.38 4.93
CA HIS A 424 15.52 5.39 5.90
C HIS A 424 14.31 6.11 5.28
N ARG A 425 13.24 5.37 5.07
CA ARG A 425 12.00 5.92 4.50
C ARG A 425 11.12 6.47 5.61
N PRO A 426 10.28 7.48 5.31
CA PRO A 426 9.34 8.00 6.29
C PRO A 426 8.34 6.92 6.72
N VAL A 427 8.06 6.88 8.03
CA VAL A 427 7.06 5.98 8.61
C VAL A 427 6.13 6.71 9.56
N LEU A 428 4.89 6.25 9.64
CA LEU A 428 3.94 6.55 10.69
C LEU A 428 3.95 5.40 11.68
N VAL A 429 4.10 5.71 12.97
CA VAL A 429 3.93 4.76 14.07
C VAL A 429 2.78 5.24 14.95
N VAL A 430 1.85 4.35 15.28
CA VAL A 430 0.76 4.62 16.23
C VAL A 430 1.05 3.84 17.50
N PHE A 431 1.00 4.52 18.63
CA PHE A 431 1.25 3.96 19.95
C PHE A 431 -0.02 3.98 20.80
N ALA A 432 -0.16 2.97 21.66
CA ALA A 432 -1.16 2.90 22.71
C ALA A 432 -0.48 2.75 24.07
N GLY A 433 -1.12 3.28 25.12
CA GLY A 433 -0.60 3.29 26.48
C GLY A 433 0.30 4.49 26.75
N GLU A 434 0.87 4.55 27.95
CA GLU A 434 1.72 5.64 28.42
C GLU A 434 2.99 5.13 29.08
N GLY A 435 4.07 5.90 28.97
CA GLY A 435 5.33 5.67 29.67
C GLY A 435 5.97 4.33 29.32
N ALA A 436 6.24 3.51 30.34
CA ALA A 436 6.91 2.21 30.18
C ALA A 436 6.00 1.14 29.55
N ASP A 437 4.68 1.32 29.64
CA ASP A 437 3.68 0.38 29.11
C ASP A 437 3.24 0.73 27.69
N GLU A 438 3.88 1.73 27.05
CA GLU A 438 3.56 2.14 25.71
C GLU A 438 3.94 1.07 24.69
N VAL A 439 3.00 0.72 23.81
CA VAL A 439 3.13 -0.30 22.78
C VAL A 439 2.92 0.32 21.40
N ALA A 440 3.82 0.06 20.47
CA ALA A 440 3.66 0.44 19.07
C ALA A 440 2.68 -0.53 18.38
N LEU A 441 1.52 -0.05 17.99
CA LEU A 441 0.47 -0.86 17.38
C LEU A 441 0.80 -1.20 15.92
N VAL A 442 1.23 -0.19 15.17
CA VAL A 442 1.59 -0.29 13.74
C VAL A 442 2.77 0.59 13.40
N ARG A 443 3.48 0.22 12.33
CA ARG A 443 4.50 1.03 11.68
C ARG A 443 4.31 0.96 10.17
N TRP A 444 3.73 1.99 9.59
CA TRP A 444 3.37 2.05 8.18
C TRP A 444 4.22 3.05 7.39
N PRO A 445 4.56 2.75 6.13
CA PRO A 445 5.21 3.71 5.27
C PRO A 445 4.32 4.91 5.02
N THR A 446 4.94 6.09 4.97
CA THR A 446 4.26 7.34 4.69
C THR A 446 5.09 8.26 3.80
N THR A 447 4.63 9.49 3.61
CA THR A 447 5.33 10.55 2.89
C THR A 447 5.48 11.78 3.76
N VAL A 448 6.51 12.59 3.53
CA VAL A 448 6.75 13.79 4.35
C VAL A 448 7.08 15.03 3.54
N GLY A 449 7.06 14.92 2.21
CA GLY A 449 7.37 16.05 1.34
C GLY A 449 8.17 15.66 0.12
N GLY A 450 8.62 16.64 -0.63
CA GLY A 450 9.43 16.43 -1.81
C GLY A 450 9.61 17.69 -2.64
N TRP A 451 10.47 17.60 -3.63
CA TRP A 451 10.69 18.68 -4.59
C TRP A 451 9.52 18.79 -5.55
N LYS A 452 8.84 19.96 -5.53
CA LYS A 452 7.64 20.23 -6.31
C LYS A 452 7.73 21.58 -7.00
N ASP A 453 7.06 21.70 -8.13
CA ASP A 453 6.85 22.96 -8.79
C ASP A 453 5.72 23.72 -8.06
N GLU A 454 5.96 25.00 -7.79
CA GLU A 454 5.03 25.88 -7.10
C GLU A 454 4.79 27.15 -7.89
N LYS A 455 3.54 27.48 -8.08
CA LYS A 455 3.11 28.69 -8.78
C LYS A 455 3.17 29.87 -7.81
N LEU A 456 4.14 30.75 -7.98
CA LEU A 456 4.27 31.98 -7.20
C LEU A 456 3.40 33.11 -7.78
N SER A 457 3.19 33.12 -9.10
CA SER A 457 2.32 34.08 -9.78
C SER A 457 1.82 33.48 -11.11
N SER A 458 0.98 34.22 -11.84
CA SER A 458 0.50 33.78 -13.16
C SER A 458 1.63 33.51 -14.18
N ARG A 459 2.82 34.06 -13.95
CA ARG A 459 3.98 34.01 -14.87
C ARG A 459 5.20 33.31 -14.27
N ARG A 460 5.18 32.94 -12.98
CA ARG A 460 6.36 32.39 -12.29
C ARG A 460 6.04 31.10 -11.56
N VAL A 461 6.64 30.02 -12.01
CA VAL A 461 6.68 28.71 -11.33
C VAL A 461 8.10 28.50 -10.83
N VAL A 462 8.26 28.12 -9.59
CA VAL A 462 9.54 27.77 -8.97
C VAL A 462 9.49 26.35 -8.45
N ARG A 463 10.63 25.68 -8.50
CA ARG A 463 10.79 24.36 -7.91
C ARG A 463 11.39 24.51 -6.53
N ARG A 464 10.71 23.95 -5.53
CA ARG A 464 11.23 23.94 -4.14
C ARG A 464 10.83 22.69 -3.39
N TYR A 465 11.55 22.41 -2.32
CA TYR A 465 11.17 21.34 -1.40
C TYR A 465 9.96 21.77 -0.57
N LYS A 466 8.90 20.95 -0.59
CA LYS A 466 7.72 21.11 0.27
C LYS A 466 7.75 19.98 1.29
N GLY A 467 8.08 20.30 2.53
CA GLY A 467 8.13 19.37 3.64
C GLY A 467 6.92 19.49 4.55
N SER A 468 6.68 18.47 5.36
CA SER A 468 5.77 18.54 6.49
C SER A 468 6.33 19.46 7.58
N ASP A 469 5.44 20.09 8.33
CA ASP A 469 5.82 20.86 9.51
C ASP A 469 6.35 19.94 10.60
N LEU A 470 7.33 20.42 11.38
CA LEU A 470 7.94 19.70 12.48
C LEU A 470 7.24 19.99 13.81
N GLY A 471 7.45 19.11 14.79
CA GLY A 471 7.07 19.27 16.17
C GLY A 471 5.68 18.71 16.51
N ALA A 472 5.17 19.12 17.67
CA ALA A 472 3.92 18.63 18.22
C ALA A 472 2.72 19.10 17.39
N ARG A 473 1.85 18.15 17.06
CA ARG A 473 0.58 18.34 16.34
C ARG A 473 -0.50 17.52 17.03
N ALA A 474 -1.73 17.67 16.60
CA ALA A 474 -2.85 16.88 17.06
C ALA A 474 -3.79 16.51 15.92
N TRP A 475 -4.24 15.27 15.87
CA TRP A 475 -5.39 14.87 15.06
C TRP A 475 -6.66 15.17 15.87
N ARG A 476 -7.32 16.27 15.55
CA ARG A 476 -8.63 16.63 16.10
C ARG A 476 -9.76 16.21 15.17
N ASP A 477 -9.63 16.57 13.90
CA ASP A 477 -10.68 16.34 12.93
C ASP A 477 -10.33 15.14 12.03
N LEU A 478 -11.21 14.13 12.04
CA LEU A 478 -11.24 13.02 11.10
C LEU A 478 -12.33 13.32 10.07
N VAL A 479 -11.99 13.26 8.81
CA VAL A 479 -12.90 13.58 7.69
C VAL A 479 -13.06 12.38 6.79
N VAL A 480 -14.32 11.97 6.59
CA VAL A 480 -14.70 10.89 5.68
C VAL A 480 -15.16 11.47 4.36
N ALA A 481 -14.80 10.81 3.26
CA ALA A 481 -15.08 11.25 1.89
C ALA A 481 -14.61 12.69 1.61
N PRO A 482 -13.35 13.04 1.92
CA PRO A 482 -12.86 14.40 1.81
C PRO A 482 -12.77 14.86 0.36
N ALA A 483 -13.21 16.10 0.10
CA ALA A 483 -12.91 16.80 -1.14
C ALA A 483 -11.58 17.54 -1.01
N TRP A 484 -10.79 17.53 -2.08
CA TRP A 484 -9.56 18.29 -2.16
C TRP A 484 -9.80 19.66 -2.80
N TYR A 485 -9.50 20.69 -2.05
CA TYR A 485 -9.50 22.07 -2.53
C TYR A 485 -8.05 22.46 -2.86
N PRO A 486 -7.66 22.43 -4.16
CA PRO A 486 -6.29 22.68 -4.55
C PRO A 486 -5.85 24.10 -4.17
N PRO A 487 -4.76 24.25 -3.38
CA PRO A 487 -4.20 25.57 -3.04
C PRO A 487 -3.90 26.40 -4.29
N SER A 488 -3.96 27.72 -4.18
CA SER A 488 -3.64 28.64 -5.29
C SER A 488 -2.23 28.44 -5.85
N SER A 489 -1.30 27.96 -5.03
CA SER A 489 0.07 27.62 -5.41
C SER A 489 0.20 26.34 -6.27
N THR A 490 -0.85 25.51 -6.38
CA THR A 490 -0.84 24.35 -7.27
C THR A 490 -0.85 24.79 -8.73
N PRO A 491 0.10 24.36 -9.57
CA PRO A 491 0.10 24.68 -11.00
C PRO A 491 -1.17 24.16 -11.70
N ASP A 492 -1.70 24.96 -12.65
CA ASP A 492 -2.92 24.60 -13.37
C ASP A 492 -2.75 23.29 -14.16
N ASP A 493 -1.56 23.02 -14.71
CA ASP A 493 -1.26 21.79 -15.44
C ASP A 493 -1.33 20.52 -14.58
N GLU A 494 -1.15 20.62 -13.25
CA GLU A 494 -1.32 19.48 -12.33
C GLU A 494 -2.79 19.06 -12.21
N LEU A 495 -3.72 19.98 -12.44
CA LEU A 495 -5.17 19.78 -12.37
C LEU A 495 -5.77 19.29 -13.69
N LEU A 496 -4.99 19.29 -14.76
CA LEU A 496 -5.43 18.89 -16.09
C LEU A 496 -4.83 17.54 -16.52
N GLY A 497 -5.61 16.78 -17.28
CA GLY A 497 -5.22 15.53 -17.91
C GLY A 497 -5.60 15.51 -19.37
N VAL A 498 -5.16 14.50 -20.11
CA VAL A 498 -5.57 14.26 -21.50
C VAL A 498 -6.42 13.00 -21.55
N ARG A 499 -7.65 13.13 -22.07
CA ARG A 499 -8.55 12.01 -22.37
C ARG A 499 -8.98 12.15 -23.83
N ASP A 500 -8.79 11.09 -24.62
CA ASP A 500 -9.12 11.07 -26.05
C ASP A 500 -8.54 12.26 -26.85
N GLY A 501 -7.27 12.59 -26.55
CA GLY A 501 -6.56 13.70 -27.20
C GLY A 501 -7.00 15.10 -26.76
N LYS A 502 -7.99 15.23 -25.88
CA LYS A 502 -8.51 16.50 -25.36
C LYS A 502 -8.05 16.75 -23.93
N TRP A 503 -7.79 18.01 -23.60
CA TRP A 503 -7.53 18.43 -22.24
C TRP A 503 -8.81 18.45 -21.43
N VAL A 504 -8.78 17.83 -20.26
CA VAL A 504 -9.91 17.74 -19.32
C VAL A 504 -9.45 18.02 -17.89
N LEU A 505 -10.36 18.51 -17.06
CA LEU A 505 -10.12 18.64 -15.64
C LEU A 505 -10.08 17.25 -15.01
N LYS A 506 -9.10 17.00 -14.11
CA LYS A 506 -9.03 15.77 -13.32
C LYS A 506 -10.05 15.82 -12.18
N GLU A 507 -11.33 15.64 -12.49
CA GLU A 507 -12.43 15.70 -11.52
C GLU A 507 -12.23 14.69 -10.38
N ASP A 508 -11.77 13.47 -10.68
CA ASP A 508 -11.53 12.42 -9.69
C ASP A 508 -10.51 12.85 -8.62
N LEU A 509 -9.55 13.70 -8.99
CA LEU A 509 -8.53 14.22 -8.06
C LEU A 509 -9.13 15.17 -7.02
N LEU A 510 -10.20 15.87 -7.39
CA LEU A 510 -10.88 16.80 -6.50
C LEU A 510 -11.75 16.04 -5.47
N GLY A 511 -12.24 14.88 -5.84
CA GLY A 511 -13.08 14.06 -4.98
C GLY A 511 -14.50 14.59 -4.77
N PRO A 512 -15.22 14.05 -3.81
CA PRO A 512 -14.85 12.93 -2.94
C PRO A 512 -14.76 11.59 -3.68
N GLY A 513 -13.92 10.68 -3.19
CA GLY A 513 -13.79 9.34 -3.75
C GLY A 513 -12.41 8.73 -3.51
N TYR A 514 -12.26 7.45 -3.81
CA TYR A 514 -11.00 6.73 -3.58
C TYR A 514 -9.82 7.29 -4.40
N ARG A 515 -10.09 7.95 -5.54
CA ARG A 515 -9.10 8.62 -6.39
C ARG A 515 -8.82 10.07 -5.99
N SER A 516 -9.55 10.61 -5.01
CA SER A 516 -9.29 11.96 -4.47
C SER A 516 -7.82 12.10 -4.06
N ALA A 517 -7.30 13.30 -4.14
CA ALA A 517 -5.97 13.62 -3.61
C ALA A 517 -5.83 13.25 -2.13
N TYR A 518 -6.92 13.23 -1.39
CA TYR A 518 -7.00 12.83 0.02
C TYR A 518 -7.52 11.40 0.25
N GLY A 519 -7.86 10.66 -0.82
CA GLY A 519 -8.41 9.31 -0.71
C GLY A 519 -9.78 9.28 -0.06
N LEU A 520 -10.08 8.20 0.68
CA LEU A 520 -11.39 7.96 1.29
C LEU A 520 -11.55 8.64 2.65
N VAL A 521 -10.45 8.86 3.38
CA VAL A 521 -10.43 9.48 4.71
C VAL A 521 -9.19 10.32 4.90
N MET A 522 -9.28 11.36 5.73
CA MET A 522 -8.13 12.15 6.15
C MET A 522 -8.24 12.57 7.62
N LEU A 523 -7.08 12.79 8.25
CA LEU A 523 -6.89 13.37 9.57
C LEU A 523 -6.18 14.72 9.41
N ILE A 524 -6.74 15.76 9.98
CA ILE A 524 -6.19 17.12 9.94
C ILE A 524 -5.17 17.27 11.06
N HIS A 525 -3.96 17.73 10.71
CA HIS A 525 -2.94 18.09 11.68
C HIS A 525 -3.17 19.52 12.16
N HIS A 526 -3.46 19.64 13.45
CA HIS A 526 -3.58 20.94 14.10
C HIS A 526 -2.35 21.22 14.95
N GLU A 527 -1.88 22.44 14.94
CA GLU A 527 -0.93 22.97 15.91
C GLU A 527 -1.71 23.64 17.05
N ARG A 528 -1.41 23.26 18.28
CA ARG A 528 -1.94 23.98 19.42
C ARG A 528 -1.05 25.19 19.68
N VAL A 529 -1.65 26.36 19.64
CA VAL A 529 -0.97 27.63 19.95
C VAL A 529 -1.65 28.22 21.19
N ASP A 530 -0.89 28.40 22.25
CA ASP A 530 -1.36 28.95 23.50
C ASP A 530 -1.07 30.46 23.52
N HIS A 531 -2.10 31.28 23.70
CA HIS A 531 -2.03 32.72 23.88
C HIS A 531 -2.65 33.10 25.23
N GLY A 532 -1.83 33.13 26.30
CA GLY A 532 -2.32 33.39 27.64
C GLY A 532 -3.39 32.38 28.07
N ASP A 533 -4.58 32.87 28.39
CA ASP A 533 -5.68 32.00 28.88
C ASP A 533 -6.45 31.28 27.75
N HIS A 534 -6.09 31.50 26.49
CA HIS A 534 -6.77 30.90 25.33
C HIS A 534 -5.82 30.05 24.51
N SER A 535 -6.28 28.84 24.14
CA SER A 535 -5.57 27.98 23.19
C SER A 535 -6.35 27.90 21.87
N HIS A 536 -5.63 27.99 20.76
CA HIS A 536 -6.18 27.86 19.43
C HIS A 536 -5.58 26.65 18.70
N MET A 537 -6.39 26.00 17.88
CA MET A 537 -5.97 24.92 17.00
C MET A 537 -5.81 25.45 15.58
N LEU A 538 -4.56 25.63 15.13
CA LEU A 538 -4.23 26.13 13.79
C LEU A 538 -4.05 24.99 12.80
N ASP A 539 -4.66 25.12 11.64
CA ASP A 539 -4.55 24.21 10.51
C ASP A 539 -3.58 24.77 9.46
N HIS A 540 -2.38 24.19 9.38
CA HIS A 540 -1.35 24.57 8.40
C HIS A 540 -1.47 23.87 7.04
N GLY A 541 -2.55 23.13 6.80
CA GLY A 541 -2.76 22.44 5.54
C GLY A 541 -2.12 21.06 5.45
N ILE A 542 -1.49 20.55 6.52
CA ILE A 542 -0.91 19.21 6.57
C ILE A 542 -1.96 18.19 6.99
N ARG A 543 -1.96 17.04 6.34
CA ARG A 543 -2.94 15.95 6.52
C ARG A 543 -2.24 14.60 6.56
N THR A 544 -2.74 13.68 7.40
CA THR A 544 -2.55 12.24 7.21
C THR A 544 -3.75 11.72 6.46
N HIS A 545 -3.57 11.12 5.27
CA HIS A 545 -4.70 10.79 4.40
C HIS A 545 -4.43 9.59 3.50
N GLY A 546 -5.50 8.98 3.00
CA GLY A 546 -5.43 7.91 2.01
C GLY A 546 -4.93 8.38 0.64
N SER A 547 -4.38 7.47 -0.15
CA SER A 547 -3.89 7.78 -1.51
C SER A 547 -3.89 6.54 -2.39
N VAL A 548 -4.25 6.72 -3.65
CA VAL A 548 -4.02 5.72 -4.71
C VAL A 548 -2.61 5.78 -5.30
N SER A 549 -1.85 6.82 -4.98
CA SER A 549 -0.49 7.01 -5.48
C SER A 549 0.53 6.26 -4.61
N TYR A 550 0.46 4.91 -4.59
CA TYR A 550 1.41 4.09 -3.83
C TYR A 550 2.86 4.31 -4.27
N ARG A 551 3.14 4.68 -5.52
CA ARG A 551 4.50 5.07 -5.94
C ARG A 551 5.03 6.26 -5.15
N SER A 552 4.18 7.23 -4.78
CA SER A 552 4.60 8.35 -3.94
C SER A 552 4.92 7.90 -2.52
N ILE A 553 4.18 6.92 -2.00
CA ILE A 553 4.43 6.31 -0.69
C ILE A 553 5.76 5.53 -0.74
N LEU A 554 5.97 4.71 -1.78
CA LEU A 554 7.22 3.98 -2.01
C LEU A 554 8.45 4.90 -2.01
N THR A 555 8.32 6.11 -2.55
CA THR A 555 9.42 7.07 -2.68
C THR A 555 9.45 8.10 -1.56
N GLY A 556 8.50 8.07 -0.61
CA GLY A 556 8.37 9.02 0.49
C GLY A 556 8.03 10.46 0.03
N SER A 557 7.51 10.64 -1.20
CA SER A 557 7.39 11.98 -1.82
C SER A 557 5.95 12.48 -1.87
N SER A 558 5.71 13.68 -1.32
CA SER A 558 4.43 14.38 -1.34
C SER A 558 4.60 15.90 -1.50
N HIS A 559 3.55 16.67 -1.20
CA HIS A 559 3.58 18.14 -1.06
C HIS A 559 3.60 18.59 0.41
N GLY A 560 4.07 17.72 1.31
CA GLY A 560 4.11 17.95 2.75
C GLY A 560 3.15 17.02 3.54
N CYS A 561 2.04 16.59 2.96
CA CYS A 561 1.10 15.69 3.61
C CYS A 561 1.64 14.26 3.77
N HIS A 562 1.13 13.54 4.76
CA HIS A 562 1.47 12.18 5.12
C HIS A 562 0.48 11.22 4.44
N ARG A 563 0.91 10.61 3.32
CA ARG A 563 0.09 9.67 2.56
C ARG A 563 0.19 8.27 3.12
N LEU A 564 -0.94 7.66 3.30
CA LEU A 564 -1.09 6.23 3.59
C LEU A 564 -1.75 5.53 2.39
N TYR A 565 -1.60 4.21 2.28
CA TYR A 565 -2.52 3.47 1.43
C TYR A 565 -3.95 3.68 1.90
N ASN A 566 -4.90 3.73 0.99
CA ASN A 566 -6.30 3.95 1.35
C ASN A 566 -6.83 2.91 2.36
N HIS A 567 -6.43 1.64 2.25
CA HIS A 567 -6.83 0.61 3.21
C HIS A 567 -6.22 0.84 4.61
N HIS A 568 -4.97 1.33 4.72
CA HIS A 568 -4.39 1.73 6.00
C HIS A 568 -5.10 2.95 6.60
N ALA A 569 -5.41 3.94 5.77
CA ALA A 569 -6.10 5.14 6.22
C ALA A 569 -7.52 4.81 6.72
N LEU A 570 -8.25 3.93 6.03
CA LEU A 570 -9.55 3.44 6.49
C LEU A 570 -9.44 2.64 7.78
N ARG A 571 -8.46 1.73 7.90
CA ARG A 571 -8.21 0.95 9.11
C ARG A 571 -7.92 1.86 10.32
N LEU A 572 -7.07 2.89 10.11
CA LEU A 572 -6.80 3.89 11.13
C LEU A 572 -8.07 4.66 11.54
N ALA A 573 -8.87 5.09 10.57
CA ALA A 573 -10.12 5.80 10.84
C ALA A 573 -11.11 4.92 11.61
N THR A 574 -11.31 3.66 11.20
CA THR A 574 -12.15 2.68 11.93
C THR A 574 -11.67 2.51 13.36
N PHE A 575 -10.36 2.28 13.55
CA PHE A 575 -9.77 2.10 14.86
C PHE A 575 -10.01 3.32 15.77
N LEU A 576 -9.72 4.53 15.28
CA LEU A 576 -9.93 5.75 16.04
C LEU A 576 -11.40 5.95 16.43
N LEU A 577 -12.34 5.76 15.50
CA LEU A 577 -13.77 5.93 15.78
C LEU A 577 -14.35 4.85 16.69
N LYS A 578 -13.74 3.66 16.76
CA LYS A 578 -14.21 2.59 17.66
C LYS A 578 -13.62 2.69 19.08
N HIS A 579 -12.40 3.18 19.21
CA HIS A 579 -11.68 3.19 20.49
C HIS A 579 -11.56 4.57 21.15
N ARG A 580 -11.95 5.65 20.47
CA ARG A 580 -11.92 7.01 21.01
C ARG A 580 -13.32 7.60 21.08
N ARG A 581 -13.54 8.48 22.04
CA ARG A 581 -14.75 9.33 22.03
C ARG A 581 -14.64 10.35 20.92
N TYR A 582 -15.73 10.65 20.27
CA TYR A 582 -15.82 11.67 19.22
C TYR A 582 -17.17 12.38 19.24
N ALA A 583 -17.19 13.58 18.69
CA ALA A 583 -18.43 14.28 18.36
C ALA A 583 -18.64 14.23 16.83
N VAL A 584 -19.88 14.01 16.42
CA VAL A 584 -20.28 14.08 15.01
C VAL A 584 -20.53 15.55 14.68
N ARG A 585 -19.69 16.13 13.82
CA ARG A 585 -19.86 17.50 13.33
C ARG A 585 -20.65 17.57 12.02
N GLY A 586 -20.72 16.44 11.31
CA GLY A 586 -21.49 16.34 10.07
C GLY A 586 -20.77 16.93 8.84
N PRO A 587 -21.52 17.18 7.75
CA PRO A 587 -20.96 17.76 6.53
C PRO A 587 -20.56 19.22 6.75
N VAL A 588 -19.39 19.58 6.21
CA VAL A 588 -18.93 20.98 6.22
C VAL A 588 -19.20 21.61 4.86
N ASP A 589 -20.09 22.61 4.86
CA ASP A 589 -20.41 23.41 3.69
C ASP A 589 -19.41 24.55 3.55
N GLU A 590 -18.44 24.37 2.65
CA GLU A 590 -17.42 25.36 2.35
C GLU A 590 -17.32 25.58 0.84
N VAL A 591 -17.59 26.79 0.39
CA VAL A 591 -17.54 27.12 -1.03
C VAL A 591 -16.10 27.27 -1.49
N PHE A 592 -15.72 26.45 -2.46
CA PHE A 592 -14.46 26.55 -3.17
C PHE A 592 -14.71 26.81 -4.66
N ALA A 593 -14.09 27.86 -5.18
CA ALA A 593 -14.12 28.19 -6.60
C ALA A 593 -12.72 28.52 -7.12
N ARG A 594 -12.33 27.90 -8.23
CA ARG A 594 -11.06 28.16 -8.91
C ARG A 594 -11.21 28.06 -10.42
N THR A 595 -10.57 28.96 -11.16
CA THR A 595 -10.46 28.86 -12.62
C THR A 595 -9.08 28.33 -12.99
N VAL A 596 -9.06 27.21 -13.67
CA VAL A 596 -7.86 26.57 -14.25
C VAL A 596 -7.74 27.00 -15.70
N ARG A 597 -6.54 27.44 -16.11
CA ARG A 597 -6.30 28.05 -17.42
C ARG A 597 -5.18 27.34 -18.19
N ARG A 598 -5.40 27.22 -19.48
CA ARG A 598 -4.42 26.83 -20.49
C ARG A 598 -4.61 27.68 -21.75
N PRO A 599 -3.62 27.89 -22.61
CA PRO A 599 -3.81 28.65 -23.83
C PRO A 599 -5.05 28.22 -24.62
N GLY A 600 -5.97 29.15 -24.85
CA GLY A 600 -7.24 28.92 -25.55
C GLY A 600 -8.34 28.19 -24.78
N GLN A 601 -8.10 27.76 -23.54
CA GLN A 601 -9.06 26.96 -22.77
C GLN A 601 -9.11 27.37 -21.32
N ARG A 602 -10.30 27.23 -20.70
CA ARG A 602 -10.49 27.46 -19.26
C ARG A 602 -11.52 26.50 -18.69
N TRP A 603 -11.28 26.04 -17.45
CA TRP A 603 -12.18 25.21 -16.69
C TRP A 603 -12.48 25.87 -15.37
N ARG A 604 -13.71 25.76 -14.88
CA ARG A 604 -14.12 26.26 -13.57
C ARG A 604 -14.32 25.08 -12.63
N ILE A 605 -13.54 25.05 -11.55
CA ILE A 605 -13.79 24.19 -10.41
C ILE A 605 -14.79 24.91 -9.52
N TYR A 606 -15.83 24.21 -9.11
CA TYR A 606 -16.75 24.68 -8.09
C TYR A 606 -17.12 23.49 -7.20
N ARG A 607 -16.86 23.61 -5.89
CA ARG A 607 -17.19 22.60 -4.88
C ARG A 607 -17.78 23.31 -3.67
N ARG A 608 -18.65 22.59 -2.95
CA ARG A 608 -19.31 23.09 -1.75
C ARG A 608 -19.19 22.13 -0.58
N ASP A 609 -19.10 20.83 -0.84
CA ASP A 609 -19.02 19.77 0.13
C ASP A 609 -17.55 19.43 0.38
N ARG A 610 -17.07 19.65 1.61
CA ARG A 610 -15.68 19.34 2.00
C ARG A 610 -15.48 17.96 2.59
N GLY A 611 -16.56 17.24 2.87
CA GLY A 611 -16.57 15.92 3.50
C GLY A 611 -17.33 15.91 4.81
N PHE A 612 -17.40 14.75 5.44
CA PHE A 612 -18.11 14.53 6.70
C PHE A 612 -17.12 14.46 7.87
N TYR A 613 -17.30 15.31 8.88
CA TYR A 613 -16.35 15.56 9.96
C TYR A 613 -16.76 14.89 11.26
N PHE A 614 -15.77 14.26 11.90
CA PHE A 614 -15.79 13.78 13.26
C PHE A 614 -14.71 14.51 14.05
N GLU A 615 -15.02 14.95 15.26
CA GLU A 615 -14.06 15.57 16.18
C GLU A 615 -13.66 14.56 17.26
N LEU A 616 -12.38 14.18 17.32
CA LEU A 616 -11.84 13.26 18.30
C LEU A 616 -11.70 13.96 19.67
N LEU A 617 -12.15 13.33 20.74
CA LEU A 617 -12.25 13.87 22.09
C LEU A 617 -11.60 12.93 23.15
N PRO A 618 -10.44 13.30 23.70
CA PRO A 618 -9.56 14.40 23.30
C PRO A 618 -8.90 14.14 21.94
N PRO A 619 -8.28 15.15 21.29
CA PRO A 619 -7.46 14.97 20.11
C PRO A 619 -6.31 13.98 20.34
N VAL A 620 -5.88 13.27 19.31
CA VAL A 620 -4.72 12.37 19.37
C VAL A 620 -3.45 13.17 19.16
N ALA A 621 -2.52 13.07 20.11
CA ALA A 621 -1.22 13.73 19.99
C ALA A 621 -0.42 13.13 18.81
N VAL A 622 0.22 14.00 18.04
CA VAL A 622 1.08 13.61 16.90
C VAL A 622 2.39 14.35 16.99
N ASP A 623 3.50 13.64 16.96
CA ASP A 623 4.82 14.23 16.90
C ASP A 623 5.42 14.01 15.50
N VAL A 624 5.82 15.10 14.85
CA VAL A 624 6.49 15.07 13.55
C VAL A 624 7.98 15.31 13.77
N GLY A 625 8.74 14.24 13.77
CA GLY A 625 10.18 14.26 14.03
C GLY A 625 10.98 14.90 12.90
N ALA A 626 12.18 15.40 13.23
CA ALA A 626 13.07 16.06 12.27
C ALA A 626 13.56 15.11 11.16
N GLY A 627 13.61 13.80 11.46
CA GLY A 627 14.21 12.80 10.57
C GLY A 627 15.73 12.98 10.42
N MET A 628 16.34 12.16 9.58
CA MET A 628 17.74 12.33 9.20
C MET A 628 17.84 13.20 7.97
N THR A 629 18.55 14.31 8.05
CA THR A 629 18.84 15.16 6.88
C THR A 629 20.12 14.69 6.22
N SER A 630 20.03 14.17 5.00
CA SER A 630 21.22 13.99 4.18
C SER A 630 21.56 15.34 3.54
N ARG A 631 22.48 16.08 4.12
CA ARG A 631 23.13 17.18 3.41
C ARG A 631 24.02 16.56 2.33
N ALA A 632 23.80 16.96 1.08
CA ALA A 632 24.87 16.79 0.11
C ALA A 632 26.03 17.64 0.60
N CYS A 633 27.07 17.03 1.10
CA CYS A 633 28.36 17.70 1.15
C CYS A 633 28.67 18.10 -0.29
N GLU A 634 28.59 19.38 -0.59
CA GLU A 634 29.16 19.93 -1.81
C GLU A 634 30.66 19.71 -1.71
N SER A 635 31.14 18.73 -2.44
CA SER A 635 32.55 18.65 -2.83
C SER A 635 32.75 19.41 -4.12
#